data_fd86790e124d4c532852eefc4105f508
#
_entry.id   fd86790e124d4c532852eefc4105f508
#
_cell.length_a   1.000
_cell.length_b   1.000
_cell.length_c   1.000
_cell.angle_alpha   90.00
_cell.angle_beta   90.00
_cell.angle_gamma   90.00
#
_symmetry.space_group_name_H-M   'P 1'
#
loop_
_entity.id
_entity.type
_entity.pdbx_description
1 polymer ?
#
loop_
_entity_poly.entity_id
_entity_poly.type
_entity_poly.pdbx_seq_one_letter_code
_entity_poly.pdbx_strand_id
1 'polypeptide(L)'
;GDGECDEPESLGAISLAGRENLDNLIFVINCNLQRLDGPVRGNSRVMDEFEGVFRGAGWNVIKVVWGRLWDPLFEKDKKGILQKRMDEAVDGEYQNYKANGGAYTREHFFGKYPETEAMVKDLSDEDIWKLNRGGHDPFKVYAAYHEAVNTTNGKPTVILAHTVKGYGMGSGDGEAANEAHQVKSMEYEALKKFRDRFGIPLTDEQLKDVPYYKPEEDSPELKYMHLQRERLNGYLPSRRSDFEALEIPSLEDKAFASQMGGSKGREISTTMAFVRILNGLVKDKQLGKQVVPIVPDEARTFGMEGMFRQLGIYTAEGQKYEPVDKGQIMYYREDQKGQVLEEGITEAGAMSAWIAAATSYSNNNVTLLPFYIYYSMFGFQRIGDLAWAAGDLQARGFMVGGTAGRTTLNGEGLQHQDGHSLIQASTIPNCRSYDPTYAHEVAVIVQDGLKRMFTDQENCFYYLTVMNENYEHPELENVPADDIVKGMYLLKETKGDKGRVQLLGSGTILREVEAAAELLANDWGIGADIWSVTSFNELRREALLLEREAFLNPDAEANKPHVTKCLEGRDGPVIASTDYMKLYADQVRAWVPSDYTVLGTDGFGRSDTREKLRYFFEVDRYFVTVAALRALADRGELDRKQVGEALKKYGIDANKPNPLTS
;
A
#
# COMPACT_ATOMS: atom_id res chain seq x y z
N GLY A 1 14.98 4.84 12.88
CA GLY A 1 16.28 5.57 12.95
C GLY A 1 16.19 6.97 12.35
N ASP A 2 17.20 7.80 12.65
CA ASP A 2 17.27 9.18 12.13
C ASP A 2 17.48 9.22 10.61
N GLY A 3 18.25 8.29 10.05
CA GLY A 3 18.44 8.18 8.60
C GLY A 3 17.17 7.79 7.85
N GLU A 4 16.26 7.05 8.46
CA GLU A 4 14.96 6.67 7.88
C GLU A 4 13.99 7.85 7.79
N CYS A 5 14.24 8.93 8.54
CA CYS A 5 13.46 10.16 8.40
C CYS A 5 13.79 10.94 7.11
N ASP A 6 14.74 10.49 6.29
CA ASP A 6 14.93 10.99 4.93
C ASP A 6 13.81 10.53 3.98
N GLU A 7 13.06 9.47 4.33
CA GLU A 7 11.91 9.01 3.56
C GLU A 7 10.76 10.03 3.63
N PRO A 8 10.19 10.44 2.49
CA PRO A 8 9.10 11.42 2.46
C PRO A 8 7.89 11.02 3.29
N GLU A 9 7.56 9.74 3.35
CA GLU A 9 6.45 9.19 4.13
C GLU A 9 6.63 9.41 5.63
N SER A 10 7.86 9.30 6.14
CA SER A 10 8.19 9.54 7.55
C SER A 10 7.91 10.99 7.95
N LEU A 11 8.31 11.95 7.12
CA LEU A 11 8.09 13.37 7.38
C LEU A 11 6.63 13.79 7.12
N GLY A 12 5.98 13.20 6.12
CA GLY A 12 4.61 13.53 5.73
C GLY A 12 3.56 13.25 6.79
N ALA A 13 3.76 12.21 7.61
CA ALA A 13 2.80 11.81 8.64
C ALA A 13 2.89 12.63 9.96
N ILE A 14 3.98 13.36 10.19
CA ILE A 14 4.21 14.08 11.45
C ILE A 14 3.13 15.13 11.70
N SER A 15 2.74 15.90 10.69
CA SER A 15 1.73 16.95 10.82
C SER A 15 0.33 16.39 11.08
N LEU A 16 0.01 15.21 10.56
CA LEU A 16 -1.28 14.53 10.78
C LEU A 16 -1.50 14.23 12.27
N ALA A 17 -0.53 13.62 12.92
CA ALA A 17 -0.64 13.26 14.33
C ALA A 17 -0.83 14.49 15.24
N GLY A 18 -0.17 15.60 14.93
CA GLY A 18 -0.36 16.88 15.64
C GLY A 18 -1.76 17.46 15.42
N ARG A 19 -2.26 17.45 14.18
CA ARG A 19 -3.58 17.95 13.83
C ARG A 19 -4.71 17.13 14.47
N GLU A 20 -4.54 15.80 14.53
CA GLU A 20 -5.54 14.89 15.12
C GLU A 20 -5.43 14.80 16.65
N ASN A 21 -4.54 15.56 17.28
CA ASN A 21 -4.37 15.60 18.75
C ASN A 21 -4.11 14.22 19.37
N LEU A 22 -3.22 13.43 18.77
CA LEU A 22 -2.93 12.07 19.19
C LEU A 22 -2.00 12.06 20.43
N ASP A 23 -2.47 12.49 21.58
CA ASP A 23 -1.68 12.64 22.81
C ASP A 23 -1.27 11.30 23.46
N ASN A 24 -1.79 10.20 22.99
CA ASN A 24 -1.37 8.84 23.34
C ASN A 24 -0.30 8.27 22.39
N LEU A 25 0.12 9.03 21.37
CA LEU A 25 1.18 8.63 20.43
C LEU A 25 2.54 9.13 20.93
N ILE A 26 3.48 8.20 21.09
CA ILE A 26 4.87 8.49 21.43
C ILE A 26 5.77 7.94 20.33
N PHE A 27 6.52 8.83 19.65
CA PHE A 27 7.58 8.43 18.76
C PHE A 27 8.93 8.45 19.48
N VAL A 28 9.78 7.48 19.19
CA VAL A 28 11.17 7.46 19.64
C VAL A 28 12.05 7.40 18.41
N ILE A 29 12.75 8.48 18.13
CA ILE A 29 13.73 8.53 17.05
C ILE A 29 15.09 8.16 17.61
N ASN A 30 15.64 7.04 17.15
CA ASN A 30 16.98 6.61 17.48
C ASN A 30 17.99 7.42 16.65
N CYS A 31 18.52 8.49 17.23
CA CYS A 31 19.45 9.41 16.59
C CYS A 31 20.89 8.95 16.84
N ASN A 32 21.36 7.98 16.06
CA ASN A 32 22.76 7.56 16.10
C ASN A 32 23.65 8.38 15.18
N LEU A 33 23.07 9.35 14.45
CA LEU A 33 23.69 10.32 13.55
C LEU A 33 24.29 9.71 12.26
N GLN A 34 24.08 8.41 12.01
CA GLN A 34 24.71 7.68 10.91
C GLN A 34 23.68 6.95 10.03
N ARG A 35 23.91 7.04 8.73
CA ARG A 35 23.36 6.14 7.71
C ARG A 35 24.26 4.92 7.53
N LEU A 36 24.12 4.21 6.41
CA LEU A 36 24.98 3.06 6.10
C LEU A 36 26.42 3.49 5.75
N ASP A 37 26.56 4.54 4.95
CA ASP A 37 27.83 4.98 4.38
C ASP A 37 28.52 6.10 5.19
N GLY A 38 27.82 6.72 6.14
CA GLY A 38 28.37 7.86 6.90
C GLY A 38 27.31 8.62 7.70
N PRO A 39 27.60 9.88 8.09
CA PRO A 39 26.66 10.68 8.88
C PRO A 39 25.35 11.00 8.13
N VAL A 40 24.24 11.14 8.84
CA VAL A 40 22.96 11.60 8.28
C VAL A 40 23.09 13.05 7.81
N ARG A 41 23.65 13.93 8.66
CA ARG A 41 23.84 15.36 8.39
C ARG A 41 25.25 15.83 8.80
N GLY A 42 26.29 15.25 8.22
CA GLY A 42 27.67 15.41 8.66
C GLY A 42 28.10 16.83 9.02
N ASN A 43 27.70 17.85 8.25
CA ASN A 43 28.03 19.27 8.44
C ASN A 43 26.95 20.05 9.23
N SER A 44 25.93 19.40 9.75
CA SER A 44 24.87 20.03 10.55
C SER A 44 24.49 19.14 11.73
N ARG A 45 23.33 19.38 12.34
CA ARG A 45 22.83 18.67 13.53
C ARG A 45 21.42 18.18 13.26
N VAL A 46 21.26 16.89 12.96
CA VAL A 46 19.99 16.28 12.58
C VAL A 46 18.93 16.35 13.70
N MET A 47 19.36 16.27 14.97
CA MET A 47 18.42 16.36 16.08
C MET A 47 17.79 17.77 16.21
N ASP A 48 18.50 18.83 15.84
CA ASP A 48 17.96 20.19 15.85
C ASP A 48 16.99 20.38 14.66
N GLU A 49 17.29 19.78 13.51
CA GLU A 49 16.38 19.72 12.36
C GLU A 49 15.05 19.06 12.76
N PHE A 50 15.12 17.87 13.37
CA PHE A 50 13.92 17.15 13.82
C PHE A 50 13.17 17.89 14.92
N GLU A 51 13.87 18.50 15.88
CA GLU A 51 13.21 19.34 16.88
C GLU A 51 12.36 20.42 16.22
N GLY A 52 12.92 21.11 15.20
CA GLY A 52 12.20 22.12 14.44
C GLY A 52 10.97 21.58 13.72
N VAL A 53 11.11 20.43 13.04
CA VAL A 53 10.01 19.78 12.31
C VAL A 53 8.88 19.35 13.25
N PHE A 54 9.19 18.65 14.33
CA PHE A 54 8.17 18.15 15.26
C PHE A 54 7.50 19.27 16.04
N ARG A 55 8.24 20.29 16.51
CA ARG A 55 7.65 21.45 17.17
C ARG A 55 6.74 22.24 16.23
N GLY A 56 7.16 22.43 14.96
CA GLY A 56 6.35 23.08 13.94
C GLY A 56 5.05 22.33 13.64
N ALA A 57 5.04 21.02 13.76
CA ALA A 57 3.88 20.16 13.61
C ALA A 57 3.02 20.03 14.89
N GLY A 58 3.34 20.73 15.95
CA GLY A 58 2.55 20.77 17.19
C GLY A 58 2.86 19.66 18.21
N TRP A 59 3.97 18.94 18.06
CA TRP A 59 4.38 17.89 19.00
C TRP A 59 5.09 18.44 20.24
N ASN A 60 5.00 17.67 21.33
CA ASN A 60 5.95 17.79 22.44
C ASN A 60 7.27 17.14 22.02
N VAL A 61 8.41 17.78 22.29
CA VAL A 61 9.73 17.26 21.93
C VAL A 61 10.58 17.12 23.18
N ILE A 62 11.05 15.90 23.43
CA ILE A 62 11.98 15.55 24.51
C ILE A 62 13.30 15.13 23.87
N LYS A 63 14.40 15.87 24.14
CA LYS A 63 15.73 15.51 23.65
C LYS A 63 16.51 14.79 24.75
N VAL A 64 16.95 13.57 24.49
CA VAL A 64 17.79 12.76 25.39
C VAL A 64 19.19 12.67 24.81
N VAL A 65 19.94 13.78 24.99
CA VAL A 65 21.22 13.98 24.30
C VAL A 65 22.39 13.41 25.09
N TRP A 66 22.52 13.76 26.37
CA TRP A 66 23.68 13.44 27.19
C TRP A 66 23.31 12.54 28.37
N GLY A 67 24.17 11.55 28.63
CA GLY A 67 24.04 10.68 29.79
C GLY A 67 24.43 11.39 31.10
N ARG A 68 24.04 10.81 32.22
CA ARG A 68 24.24 11.40 33.56
C ARG A 68 25.70 11.69 33.95
N LEU A 69 26.68 11.02 33.32
CA LEU A 69 28.09 11.30 33.56
C LEU A 69 28.53 12.69 33.09
N TRP A 70 27.74 13.34 32.22
CA TRP A 70 27.92 14.73 31.80
C TRP A 70 27.39 15.73 32.83
N ASP A 71 26.47 15.35 33.74
CA ASP A 71 25.81 16.27 34.66
C ASP A 71 26.80 17.03 35.53
N PRO A 72 27.87 16.41 36.10
CA PRO A 72 28.89 17.14 36.87
C PRO A 72 29.68 18.16 36.04
N LEU A 73 29.82 17.95 34.73
CA LEU A 73 30.48 18.89 33.83
C LEU A 73 29.57 20.08 33.53
N PHE A 74 28.26 19.86 33.34
CA PHE A 74 27.27 20.94 33.22
C PHE A 74 27.19 21.77 34.50
N GLU A 75 27.28 21.17 35.67
CA GLU A 75 27.32 21.90 36.97
C GLU A 75 28.54 22.81 37.06
N LYS A 76 29.67 22.45 36.47
CA LYS A 76 30.90 23.25 36.41
C LYS A 76 30.82 24.38 35.38
N ASP A 77 29.97 24.28 34.39
CA ASP A 77 29.90 25.23 33.26
C ASP A 77 29.14 26.49 33.60
N LYS A 78 29.67 27.29 34.53
CA LYS A 78 29.04 28.54 34.98
C LYS A 78 29.02 29.65 33.90
N LYS A 79 29.86 29.52 32.87
CA LYS A 79 29.98 30.50 31.78
C LYS A 79 29.29 30.04 30.48
N GLY A 80 28.75 28.83 30.42
CA GLY A 80 28.13 28.26 29.22
C GLY A 80 29.14 27.94 28.10
N ILE A 81 30.43 27.76 28.41
CA ILE A 81 31.46 27.48 27.40
C ILE A 81 31.38 26.05 26.93
N LEU A 82 31.05 25.10 27.82
CA LEU A 82 30.80 23.71 27.44
C LEU A 82 29.57 23.61 26.54
N GLN A 83 28.49 24.28 26.89
CA GLN A 83 27.29 24.34 26.06
C GLN A 83 27.61 24.94 24.70
N LYS A 84 28.31 26.09 24.65
CA LYS A 84 28.76 26.69 23.40
C LYS A 84 29.57 25.70 22.55
N ARG A 85 30.49 24.94 23.16
CA ARG A 85 31.29 23.94 22.44
C ARG A 85 30.42 22.83 21.87
N MET A 86 29.41 22.40 22.60
CA MET A 86 28.43 21.41 22.13
C MET A 86 27.61 21.94 20.95
N ASP A 87 27.20 23.20 21.00
CA ASP A 87 26.40 23.83 19.93
C ASP A 87 27.22 24.10 18.67
N GLU A 88 28.52 24.24 18.78
CA GLU A 88 29.43 24.40 17.63
C GLU A 88 29.78 23.08 16.93
N ALA A 89 29.68 21.95 17.64
CA ALA A 89 30.04 20.66 17.08
C ALA A 89 28.93 20.13 16.16
N VAL A 90 29.34 19.66 15.00
CA VAL A 90 28.46 19.03 14.01
C VAL A 90 28.43 17.51 14.17
N ASP A 91 27.45 16.85 13.56
CA ASP A 91 27.25 15.40 13.70
C ASP A 91 28.46 14.57 13.32
N GLY A 92 29.17 14.96 12.26
CA GLY A 92 30.41 14.30 11.85
C GLY A 92 31.53 14.37 12.90
N GLU A 93 31.63 15.49 13.65
CA GLU A 93 32.56 15.60 14.76
C GLU A 93 32.15 14.69 15.93
N TYR A 94 30.85 14.65 16.27
CA TYR A 94 30.33 13.78 17.34
C TYR A 94 30.57 12.30 17.04
N GLN A 95 30.50 11.87 15.79
CA GLN A 95 30.88 10.52 15.37
C GLN A 95 32.38 10.28 15.64
N ASN A 96 33.24 11.20 15.20
CA ASN A 96 34.69 11.11 15.38
C ASN A 96 35.11 11.03 16.83
N TYR A 97 34.48 11.81 17.73
CA TYR A 97 34.80 11.78 19.17
C TYR A 97 34.52 10.41 19.77
N LYS A 98 33.50 9.69 19.32
CA LYS A 98 33.20 8.37 19.86
C LYS A 98 34.04 7.25 19.20
N ALA A 99 34.25 7.34 17.89
CA ALA A 99 35.02 6.34 17.14
C ALA A 99 36.52 6.33 17.52
N ASN A 100 37.13 7.52 17.68
CA ASN A 100 38.57 7.68 17.91
C ASN A 100 38.99 7.68 19.39
N GLY A 101 38.05 7.54 20.32
CA GLY A 101 38.33 7.34 21.73
C GLY A 101 38.53 8.63 22.57
N GLY A 102 38.89 8.43 23.86
CA GLY A 102 38.94 9.51 24.83
C GLY A 102 40.07 10.52 24.63
N ALA A 103 41.27 10.06 24.22
CA ALA A 103 42.38 10.95 23.93
C ALA A 103 42.05 11.95 22.79
N TYR A 104 41.47 11.43 21.72
CA TYR A 104 41.00 12.27 20.61
C TYR A 104 39.92 13.27 21.06
N THR A 105 38.96 12.81 21.87
CA THR A 105 37.90 13.67 22.41
C THR A 105 38.47 14.74 23.34
N ARG A 106 39.45 14.42 24.16
CA ARG A 106 40.16 15.37 25.00
C ARG A 106 40.78 16.49 24.18
N GLU A 107 41.54 16.14 23.16
CA GLU A 107 42.26 17.10 22.31
C GLU A 107 41.29 17.93 21.45
N HIS A 108 40.42 17.29 20.71
CA HIS A 108 39.63 17.97 19.66
C HIS A 108 38.29 18.53 20.14
N PHE A 109 37.69 17.99 21.20
CA PHE A 109 36.46 18.54 21.78
C PHE A 109 36.76 19.47 22.95
N PHE A 110 37.35 18.93 24.02
CA PHE A 110 37.58 19.71 25.24
C PHE A 110 38.73 20.72 25.08
N GLY A 111 39.75 20.39 24.32
CA GLY A 111 40.92 21.24 24.10
C GLY A 111 40.68 22.50 23.26
N LYS A 112 39.48 22.64 22.67
CA LYS A 112 39.12 23.84 21.88
C LYS A 112 39.06 25.13 22.72
N TYR A 113 38.71 25.02 24.00
CA TYR A 113 38.65 26.11 24.95
C TYR A 113 39.38 25.74 26.24
N PRO A 114 40.19 26.66 26.81
CA PRO A 114 40.88 26.39 28.10
C PRO A 114 39.94 26.03 29.24
N GLU A 115 38.72 26.59 29.24
CA GLU A 115 37.70 26.29 30.23
C GLU A 115 37.21 24.84 30.16
N THR A 116 36.95 24.35 28.95
CA THR A 116 36.50 22.94 28.75
C THR A 116 37.62 21.95 29.01
N GLU A 117 38.86 22.27 28.62
CA GLU A 117 40.04 21.46 28.90
C GLU A 117 40.24 21.34 30.42
N ALA A 118 40.13 22.44 31.18
CA ALA A 118 40.25 22.45 32.65
C ALA A 118 39.18 21.59 33.35
N MET A 119 37.98 21.47 32.79
CA MET A 119 36.89 20.66 33.34
C MET A 119 37.22 19.17 33.42
N VAL A 120 38.04 18.68 32.48
CA VAL A 120 38.36 17.24 32.31
C VAL A 120 39.81 16.90 32.65
N LYS A 121 40.57 17.85 33.23
CA LYS A 121 42.01 17.65 33.54
C LYS A 121 42.29 16.43 34.44
N ASP A 122 41.36 16.13 35.35
CA ASP A 122 41.48 15.04 36.35
C ASP A 122 40.81 13.74 35.88
N LEU A 123 40.20 13.71 34.69
CA LEU A 123 39.61 12.53 34.07
C LEU A 123 40.65 11.80 33.20
N SER A 124 40.67 10.48 33.27
CA SER A 124 41.44 9.67 32.33
C SER A 124 40.80 9.73 30.93
N ASP A 125 41.52 9.30 29.90
CA ASP A 125 40.95 9.17 28.55
C ASP A 125 39.84 8.14 28.49
N GLU A 126 39.94 7.09 29.30
CA GLU A 126 38.86 6.10 29.46
C GLU A 126 37.62 6.71 30.10
N ASP A 127 37.75 7.59 31.12
CA ASP A 127 36.61 8.30 31.72
C ASP A 127 35.94 9.22 30.73
N ILE A 128 36.72 9.93 29.89
CA ILE A 128 36.19 10.78 28.84
C ILE A 128 35.43 9.95 27.79
N TRP A 129 35.96 8.77 27.40
CA TRP A 129 35.28 7.89 26.46
C TRP A 129 33.97 7.31 27.05
N LYS A 130 33.89 7.12 28.37
CA LYS A 130 32.68 6.68 29.07
C LYS A 130 31.62 7.76 29.19
N LEU A 131 31.92 9.03 28.91
CA LEU A 131 30.91 10.10 28.79
C LEU A 131 29.96 9.75 27.63
N ASN A 132 28.84 9.14 28.00
CA ASN A 132 27.96 8.48 27.02
C ASN A 132 26.84 9.38 26.53
N ARG A 133 26.20 8.95 25.43
CA ARG A 133 24.99 9.57 24.89
C ARG A 133 23.78 9.22 25.78
N GLY A 134 22.81 10.15 25.85
CA GLY A 134 21.63 10.02 26.71
C GLY A 134 20.74 8.83 26.40
N GLY A 135 20.63 8.47 25.12
CA GLY A 135 19.86 7.32 24.67
C GLY A 135 20.39 5.96 25.17
N HIS A 136 21.62 5.94 25.72
CA HIS A 136 22.21 4.76 26.36
C HIS A 136 22.26 4.85 27.90
N ASP A 137 21.66 5.90 28.46
CA ASP A 137 21.56 6.06 29.93
C ASP A 137 20.15 5.66 30.40
N PRO A 138 20.02 4.52 31.13
CA PRO A 138 18.71 4.01 31.53
C PRO A 138 17.91 5.01 32.39
N PHE A 139 18.56 5.85 33.18
CA PHE A 139 17.87 6.85 34.01
C PHE A 139 17.30 8.00 33.16
N LYS A 140 18.08 8.49 32.19
CA LYS A 140 17.65 9.56 31.29
C LYS A 140 16.52 9.04 30.34
N VAL A 141 16.67 7.81 29.84
CA VAL A 141 15.65 7.16 29.02
C VAL A 141 14.36 6.95 29.81
N TYR A 142 14.45 6.40 31.04
CA TYR A 142 13.29 6.22 31.90
C TYR A 142 12.57 7.56 32.18
N ALA A 143 13.32 8.61 32.50
CA ALA A 143 12.74 9.93 32.75
C ALA A 143 12.01 10.49 31.55
N ALA A 144 12.58 10.30 30.33
CA ALA A 144 11.94 10.73 29.08
C ALA A 144 10.63 9.98 28.79
N TYR A 145 10.62 8.67 28.96
CA TYR A 145 9.40 7.88 28.80
C TYR A 145 8.36 8.20 29.88
N HIS A 146 8.80 8.40 31.12
CA HIS A 146 7.89 8.79 32.22
C HIS A 146 7.20 10.12 31.90
N GLU A 147 7.95 11.11 31.45
CA GLU A 147 7.38 12.40 31.03
C GLU A 147 6.42 12.24 29.85
N ALA A 148 6.84 11.51 28.81
CA ALA A 148 6.02 11.31 27.61
C ALA A 148 4.68 10.62 27.91
N VAL A 149 4.68 9.60 28.77
CA VAL A 149 3.46 8.84 29.14
C VAL A 149 2.51 9.65 30.02
N ASN A 150 3.04 10.53 30.88
CA ASN A 150 2.23 11.30 31.82
C ASN A 150 1.83 12.69 31.30
N THR A 151 2.34 13.13 30.16
CA THR A 151 1.94 14.41 29.56
C THR A 151 0.66 14.23 28.76
N THR A 152 -0.44 14.80 29.25
CA THR A 152 -1.78 14.75 28.63
C THR A 152 -2.24 16.16 28.27
N ASN A 153 -1.66 16.74 27.23
CA ASN A 153 -1.94 18.11 26.80
C ASN A 153 -2.56 18.19 25.39
N GLY A 154 -3.09 17.09 24.88
CA GLY A 154 -3.68 17.02 23.52
C GLY A 154 -2.63 17.01 22.41
N LYS A 155 -1.36 16.70 22.71
CA LYS A 155 -0.29 16.69 21.70
C LYS A 155 0.48 15.37 21.72
N PRO A 156 0.81 14.81 20.55
CA PRO A 156 1.74 13.68 20.49
C PRO A 156 3.13 14.08 21.01
N THR A 157 3.90 13.09 21.43
CA THR A 157 5.25 13.33 21.98
C THR A 157 6.30 12.57 21.16
N VAL A 158 7.41 13.26 20.82
CA VAL A 158 8.59 12.62 20.26
C VAL A 158 9.75 12.65 21.24
N ILE A 159 10.43 11.52 21.39
CA ILE A 159 11.70 11.40 22.12
C ILE A 159 12.81 11.28 21.08
N LEU A 160 13.67 12.32 20.99
CA LEU A 160 14.87 12.29 20.18
C LEU A 160 16.01 11.73 21.02
N ALA A 161 16.32 10.44 20.83
CA ALA A 161 17.29 9.72 21.65
C ALA A 161 18.66 9.68 20.97
N HIS A 162 19.62 10.45 21.46
CA HIS A 162 20.99 10.43 20.98
C HIS A 162 21.68 9.14 21.39
N THR A 163 22.10 8.34 20.42
CA THR A 163 22.72 7.03 20.60
C THR A 163 24.03 6.91 19.84
N VAL A 164 24.60 5.73 19.84
CA VAL A 164 25.82 5.38 19.09
C VAL A 164 25.56 4.14 18.27
N LYS A 165 25.83 4.18 16.97
CA LYS A 165 25.76 3.01 16.09
C LYS A 165 26.80 1.96 16.53
N GLY A 166 26.41 0.69 16.61
CA GLY A 166 27.31 -0.36 17.11
C GLY A 166 27.64 -0.24 18.61
N TYR A 167 26.79 0.41 19.42
CA TYR A 167 27.00 0.57 20.85
C TYR A 167 27.30 -0.77 21.53
N GLY A 168 28.39 -0.81 22.27
CA GLY A 168 28.87 -2.01 22.96
C GLY A 168 30.04 -2.69 22.28
N MET A 169 30.22 -2.51 20.97
CA MET A 169 31.30 -3.17 20.23
C MET A 169 32.69 -2.74 20.68
N GLY A 170 32.83 -1.52 21.19
CA GLY A 170 34.09 -0.99 21.67
C GLY A 170 34.83 -0.11 20.64
N SER A 171 35.69 0.77 21.17
CA SER A 171 36.54 1.63 20.34
C SER A 171 37.52 0.77 19.54
N GLY A 172 37.57 0.94 18.23
CA GLY A 172 38.40 0.15 17.30
C GLY A 172 37.78 -1.18 16.87
N ASP A 173 36.67 -1.61 17.49
CA ASP A 173 35.96 -2.85 17.16
C ASP A 173 34.63 -2.57 16.41
N GLY A 174 34.40 -1.33 15.98
CA GLY A 174 33.24 -0.94 15.17
C GLY A 174 32.27 0.05 15.82
N GLU A 175 32.39 0.39 17.11
CA GLU A 175 31.52 1.36 17.79
C GLU A 175 31.69 2.76 17.17
N ALA A 176 30.63 3.33 16.63
CA ALA A 176 30.57 4.57 15.85
C ALA A 176 31.31 4.56 14.50
N ALA A 177 31.91 3.44 14.10
CA ALA A 177 32.59 3.33 12.81
C ALA A 177 31.58 3.28 11.65
N ASN A 178 32.01 3.69 10.45
CA ASN A 178 31.16 3.60 9.25
C ASN A 178 30.90 2.13 8.88
N GLU A 179 31.84 1.23 9.14
CA GLU A 179 31.72 -0.19 8.89
C GLU A 179 30.83 -0.93 9.90
N ALA A 180 30.37 -0.27 10.98
CA ALA A 180 29.56 -0.90 12.03
C ALA A 180 28.35 -1.70 11.48
N HIS A 181 27.72 -1.24 10.40
CA HIS A 181 26.62 -1.94 9.74
C HIS A 181 27.05 -3.26 9.04
N GLN A 182 28.27 -3.35 8.60
CA GLN A 182 28.81 -4.49 7.83
C GLN A 182 29.44 -5.56 8.73
N VAL A 183 29.62 -5.26 10.01
CA VAL A 183 30.18 -6.22 10.98
C VAL A 183 29.16 -7.34 11.23
N LYS A 184 29.47 -8.53 10.73
CA LYS A 184 28.61 -9.72 10.86
C LYS A 184 28.97 -10.61 12.04
N SER A 185 30.21 -10.50 12.53
CA SER A 185 30.73 -11.25 13.67
C SER A 185 31.75 -10.40 14.43
N MET A 186 31.86 -10.63 15.70
CA MET A 186 32.90 -10.03 16.56
C MET A 186 33.97 -11.05 16.83
N GLU A 187 35.22 -10.61 16.87
CA GLU A 187 36.33 -11.42 17.31
C GLU A 187 36.18 -11.79 18.80
N TYR A 188 36.73 -12.94 19.18
CA TYR A 188 36.54 -13.49 20.53
C TYR A 188 36.95 -12.51 21.66
N GLU A 189 38.02 -11.75 21.50
CA GLU A 189 38.44 -10.74 22.47
C GLU A 189 37.50 -9.55 22.54
N ALA A 190 36.86 -9.17 21.41
CA ALA A 190 35.82 -8.15 21.38
C ALA A 190 34.52 -8.64 22.08
N LEU A 191 34.18 -9.92 21.91
CA LEU A 191 33.06 -10.55 22.64
C LEU A 191 33.28 -10.56 24.15
N LYS A 192 34.51 -10.82 24.63
CA LYS A 192 34.85 -10.73 26.04
C LYS A 192 34.65 -9.32 26.60
N LYS A 193 35.17 -8.31 25.87
CA LYS A 193 34.98 -6.89 26.24
C LYS A 193 33.50 -6.52 26.31
N PHE A 194 32.70 -7.00 25.35
CA PHE A 194 31.25 -6.79 25.31
C PHE A 194 30.59 -7.42 26.53
N ARG A 195 30.85 -8.70 26.81
CA ARG A 195 30.35 -9.43 27.96
C ARG A 195 30.66 -8.70 29.29
N ASP A 196 31.93 -8.33 29.46
CA ASP A 196 32.42 -7.68 30.69
C ASP A 196 31.81 -6.29 30.85
N ARG A 197 31.69 -5.52 29.78
CA ARG A 197 31.07 -4.19 29.78
C ARG A 197 29.60 -4.22 30.23
N PHE A 198 28.87 -5.25 29.84
CA PHE A 198 27.44 -5.40 30.15
C PHE A 198 27.17 -6.34 31.32
N GLY A 199 28.23 -6.89 31.96
CA GLY A 199 28.09 -7.78 33.11
C GLY A 199 27.32 -9.07 32.78
N ILE A 200 27.43 -9.59 31.54
CA ILE A 200 26.73 -10.81 31.13
C ILE A 200 27.39 -12.01 31.83
N PRO A 201 26.67 -12.83 32.62
CA PRO A 201 27.22 -13.88 33.43
C PRO A 201 27.55 -15.16 32.64
N LEU A 202 28.45 -15.04 31.67
CA LEU A 202 28.97 -16.14 30.86
C LEU A 202 30.45 -16.32 31.10
N THR A 203 30.90 -17.58 31.23
CA THR A 203 32.32 -17.90 31.29
C THR A 203 33.01 -17.74 29.95
N ASP A 204 34.34 -17.64 29.95
CA ASP A 204 35.12 -17.59 28.70
C ASP A 204 34.88 -18.80 27.80
N GLU A 205 34.65 -19.98 28.38
CA GLU A 205 34.36 -21.18 27.61
C GLU A 205 32.97 -21.14 26.96
N GLN A 206 31.96 -20.73 27.71
CA GLN A 206 30.60 -20.57 27.19
C GLN A 206 30.52 -19.51 26.08
N LEU A 207 31.33 -18.45 26.19
CA LEU A 207 31.32 -17.35 25.23
C LEU A 207 31.76 -17.80 23.83
N LYS A 208 32.53 -18.89 23.67
CA LYS A 208 32.95 -19.42 22.36
C LYS A 208 31.77 -19.87 21.50
N ASP A 209 30.69 -20.35 22.13
CA ASP A 209 29.49 -20.83 21.46
C ASP A 209 28.42 -19.74 21.31
N VAL A 210 28.68 -18.53 21.80
CA VAL A 210 27.77 -17.37 21.77
C VAL A 210 26.32 -17.76 22.17
N PRO A 211 26.10 -18.37 23.34
CA PRO A 211 24.78 -18.88 23.72
C PRO A 211 23.79 -17.74 24.01
N TYR A 212 22.51 -18.02 23.80
CA TYR A 212 21.46 -17.13 24.28
C TYR A 212 21.42 -17.14 25.80
N TYR A 213 21.75 -15.99 26.42
CA TYR A 213 21.60 -15.83 27.86
C TYR A 213 20.14 -15.55 28.21
N LYS A 214 19.60 -16.34 29.12
CA LYS A 214 18.30 -16.13 29.73
C LYS A 214 18.48 -16.13 31.26
N PRO A 215 18.02 -15.09 31.99
CA PRO A 215 18.01 -15.11 33.45
C PRO A 215 17.17 -16.24 34.00
N GLU A 216 17.45 -16.67 35.21
CA GLU A 216 16.65 -17.68 35.91
C GLU A 216 15.20 -17.20 36.09
N GLU A 217 14.23 -18.12 35.94
CA GLU A 217 12.80 -17.80 35.97
C GLU A 217 12.36 -17.11 37.26
N ASP A 218 13.04 -17.38 38.36
CA ASP A 218 12.75 -16.78 39.65
C ASP A 218 13.58 -15.51 39.96
N SER A 219 14.40 -15.05 39.01
CA SER A 219 15.19 -13.83 39.14
C SER A 219 14.30 -12.59 39.38
N PRO A 220 14.79 -11.58 40.12
CA PRO A 220 14.05 -10.35 40.36
C PRO A 220 13.66 -9.62 39.05
N GLU A 221 14.53 -9.69 38.05
CA GLU A 221 14.34 -9.06 36.74
C GLU A 221 13.16 -9.67 36.00
N LEU A 222 13.08 -11.01 35.92
CA LEU A 222 11.97 -11.68 35.22
C LEU A 222 10.67 -11.52 36.00
N LYS A 223 10.69 -11.65 37.33
CA LYS A 223 9.50 -11.40 38.18
C LYS A 223 8.95 -9.98 37.94
N TYR A 224 9.82 -8.97 37.93
CA TYR A 224 9.41 -7.60 37.66
C TYR A 224 8.83 -7.46 36.25
N MET A 225 9.50 -8.00 35.24
CA MET A 225 9.04 -7.94 33.84
C MET A 225 7.66 -8.60 33.68
N HIS A 226 7.47 -9.80 34.23
CA HIS A 226 6.19 -10.51 34.14
C HIS A 226 5.08 -9.73 34.83
N LEU A 227 5.32 -9.20 36.04
CA LEU A 227 4.35 -8.38 36.77
C LEU A 227 3.92 -7.14 35.96
N GLN A 228 4.87 -6.46 35.28
CA GLN A 228 4.52 -5.30 34.43
C GLN A 228 3.72 -5.74 33.20
N ARG A 229 4.05 -6.89 32.59
CA ARG A 229 3.29 -7.42 31.45
C ARG A 229 1.88 -7.86 31.83
N GLU A 230 1.69 -8.48 32.96
CA GLU A 230 0.36 -8.82 33.47
C GLU A 230 -0.52 -7.57 33.65
N ARG A 231 0.05 -6.47 34.20
CA ARG A 231 -0.66 -5.18 34.31
C ARG A 231 -1.11 -4.60 32.97
N LEU A 232 -0.43 -4.97 31.89
CA LEU A 232 -0.73 -4.56 30.51
C LEU A 232 -1.56 -5.60 29.74
N ASN A 233 -2.17 -6.58 30.41
CA ASN A 233 -2.91 -7.70 29.82
C ASN A 233 -2.04 -8.61 28.94
N GLY A 234 -0.77 -8.77 29.25
CA GLY A 234 0.14 -9.69 28.58
C GLY A 234 1.21 -9.01 27.74
N TYR A 235 1.84 -9.82 26.89
CA TYR A 235 2.92 -9.35 26.01
C TYR A 235 2.35 -8.67 24.78
N LEU A 236 2.93 -7.56 24.37
CA LEU A 236 2.55 -6.79 23.17
C LEU A 236 3.63 -6.87 22.10
N PRO A 237 3.25 -6.82 20.82
CA PRO A 237 1.88 -6.97 20.35
C PRO A 237 1.38 -8.41 20.48
N SER A 238 0.11 -8.57 20.87
CA SER A 238 -0.59 -9.86 20.77
C SER A 238 -1.27 -9.88 19.40
N ARG A 239 -0.70 -10.60 18.45
CA ARG A 239 -1.26 -10.75 17.10
C ARG A 239 -2.20 -11.93 17.06
N ARG A 240 -3.39 -11.72 16.51
CA ARG A 240 -4.38 -12.76 16.25
C ARG A 240 -4.46 -12.99 14.75
N SER A 241 -4.64 -14.24 14.35
CA SER A 241 -4.92 -14.60 12.96
C SER A 241 -6.42 -14.85 12.72
N ASP A 242 -7.17 -15.02 13.78
CA ASP A 242 -8.60 -15.32 13.82
C ASP A 242 -9.38 -14.19 14.53
N PHE A 243 -10.66 -14.10 14.24
CA PHE A 243 -11.63 -13.18 14.85
C PHE A 243 -13.03 -13.79 14.71
N GLU A 244 -14.03 -13.19 15.34
CA GLU A 244 -15.41 -13.62 15.16
C GLU A 244 -15.84 -13.40 13.70
N ALA A 245 -16.28 -14.50 13.05
CA ALA A 245 -16.72 -14.47 11.66
C ALA A 245 -17.95 -13.56 11.51
N LEU A 246 -17.92 -12.70 10.49
CA LEU A 246 -19.04 -11.81 10.19
C LEU A 246 -20.05 -12.52 9.28
N GLU A 247 -21.34 -12.26 9.53
CA GLU A 247 -22.41 -12.64 8.62
C GLU A 247 -22.53 -11.59 7.51
N ILE A 248 -22.16 -11.98 6.29
CA ILE A 248 -22.15 -11.09 5.13
C ILE A 248 -23.49 -11.17 4.38
N PRO A 249 -24.13 -10.03 4.02
CA PRO A 249 -25.34 -10.03 3.23
C PRO A 249 -25.17 -10.78 1.90
N SER A 250 -26.22 -11.51 1.51
CA SER A 250 -26.28 -12.20 0.22
C SER A 250 -26.50 -11.20 -0.94
N LEU A 251 -26.34 -11.67 -2.18
CA LEU A 251 -26.62 -10.87 -3.38
C LEU A 251 -28.10 -10.44 -3.51
N GLU A 252 -29.01 -11.13 -2.84
CA GLU A 252 -30.44 -10.84 -2.80
C GLU A 252 -30.80 -9.77 -1.75
N ASP A 253 -29.90 -9.51 -0.81
CA ASP A 253 -30.09 -8.53 0.23
C ASP A 253 -29.99 -7.09 -0.29
N LYS A 254 -30.61 -6.16 0.42
CA LYS A 254 -30.77 -4.77 0.03
C LYS A 254 -29.46 -4.06 -0.36
N ALA A 255 -28.33 -4.47 0.18
CA ALA A 255 -27.03 -3.90 -0.12
C ALA A 255 -26.61 -4.15 -1.59
N PHE A 256 -26.94 -5.31 -2.15
CA PHE A 256 -26.49 -5.76 -3.45
C PHE A 256 -27.60 -5.87 -4.50
N ALA A 257 -28.82 -6.24 -4.09
CA ALA A 257 -29.94 -6.58 -4.99
C ALA A 257 -30.22 -5.53 -6.07
N SER A 258 -30.02 -4.23 -5.76
CA SER A 258 -30.26 -3.14 -6.72
C SER A 258 -29.26 -3.14 -7.89
N GLN A 259 -28.14 -3.83 -7.76
CA GLN A 259 -27.12 -3.93 -8.82
C GLN A 259 -27.25 -5.23 -9.63
N MET A 260 -28.01 -6.20 -9.14
CA MET A 260 -28.20 -7.51 -9.79
C MET A 260 -29.24 -7.46 -10.93
N GLY A 261 -30.20 -6.56 -10.87
CA GLY A 261 -31.32 -6.47 -11.81
C GLY A 261 -31.10 -5.53 -13.01
N GLY A 262 -29.85 -5.27 -13.41
CA GLY A 262 -29.53 -4.35 -14.50
C GLY A 262 -29.89 -2.88 -14.21
N SER A 263 -29.65 -2.02 -15.18
CA SER A 263 -29.90 -0.56 -15.00
C SER A 263 -31.28 -0.09 -15.50
N LYS A 264 -32.04 -0.96 -16.16
CA LYS A 264 -33.42 -0.69 -16.65
C LYS A 264 -33.51 0.56 -17.53
N GLY A 265 -32.63 0.65 -18.53
CA GLY A 265 -32.57 1.77 -19.47
C GLY A 265 -31.90 3.03 -18.90
N ARG A 266 -31.31 2.99 -17.71
CA ARG A 266 -30.53 4.10 -17.17
C ARG A 266 -29.05 3.86 -17.39
N GLU A 267 -28.36 4.89 -17.80
CA GLU A 267 -26.91 4.85 -17.90
C GLU A 267 -26.27 5.16 -16.53
N ILE A 268 -25.46 4.27 -16.04
CA ILE A 268 -24.66 4.44 -14.82
C ILE A 268 -23.22 3.97 -15.06
N SER A 269 -22.29 4.41 -14.22
CA SER A 269 -20.91 3.95 -14.23
C SER A 269 -20.70 2.83 -13.22
N THR A 270 -19.61 2.06 -13.35
CA THR A 270 -19.20 1.09 -12.33
C THR A 270 -18.80 1.78 -11.03
N THR A 271 -18.26 3.01 -11.08
CA THR A 271 -18.06 3.85 -9.89
C THR A 271 -19.38 4.07 -9.13
N MET A 272 -20.45 4.44 -9.85
CA MET A 272 -21.75 4.65 -9.21
C MET A 272 -22.37 3.33 -8.69
N ALA A 273 -22.16 2.22 -9.38
CA ALA A 273 -22.57 0.90 -8.91
C ALA A 273 -21.89 0.55 -7.58
N PHE A 274 -20.58 0.75 -7.50
CA PHE A 274 -19.80 0.55 -6.29
C PHE A 274 -20.26 1.46 -5.14
N VAL A 275 -20.44 2.75 -5.38
CA VAL A 275 -20.90 3.71 -4.37
C VAL A 275 -22.29 3.35 -3.82
N ARG A 276 -23.18 2.81 -4.67
CA ARG A 276 -24.49 2.32 -4.21
C ARG A 276 -24.38 1.10 -3.31
N ILE A 277 -23.47 0.17 -3.62
CA ILE A 277 -23.19 -0.98 -2.76
C ILE A 277 -22.64 -0.51 -1.41
N LEU A 278 -21.63 0.37 -1.43
CA LEU A 278 -21.06 0.93 -0.21
C LEU A 278 -22.11 1.64 0.66
N ASN A 279 -22.99 2.43 0.05
CA ASN A 279 -24.14 3.03 0.74
C ASN A 279 -25.12 1.99 1.32
N GLY A 280 -25.29 0.87 0.65
CA GLY A 280 -26.07 -0.26 1.14
C GLY A 280 -25.45 -0.89 2.38
N LEU A 281 -24.14 -1.17 2.32
CA LEU A 281 -23.38 -1.74 3.44
C LEU A 281 -23.35 -0.83 4.66
N VAL A 282 -23.13 0.47 4.48
CA VAL A 282 -23.16 1.47 5.58
C VAL A 282 -24.52 1.52 6.28
N LYS A 283 -25.61 1.22 5.57
CA LYS A 283 -26.97 1.18 6.12
C LYS A 283 -27.35 -0.17 6.73
N ASP A 284 -26.51 -1.16 6.58
CA ASP A 284 -26.72 -2.46 7.20
C ASP A 284 -26.66 -2.34 8.73
N LYS A 285 -27.56 -3.02 9.43
CA LYS A 285 -27.71 -2.89 10.89
C LYS A 285 -26.58 -3.57 11.67
N GLN A 286 -25.99 -4.61 11.08
CA GLN A 286 -24.91 -5.39 11.71
C GLN A 286 -23.55 -4.84 11.31
N LEU A 287 -23.30 -4.67 10.00
CA LEU A 287 -22.01 -4.30 9.45
C LEU A 287 -21.75 -2.79 9.34
N GLY A 288 -22.81 -1.99 9.27
CA GLY A 288 -22.70 -0.57 8.88
C GLY A 288 -21.73 0.26 9.72
N LYS A 289 -21.59 -0.05 11.01
CA LYS A 289 -20.64 0.65 11.90
C LYS A 289 -19.17 0.21 11.70
N GLN A 290 -18.95 -0.92 11.06
CA GLN A 290 -17.62 -1.46 10.81
C GLN A 290 -17.07 -1.00 9.45
N VAL A 291 -17.93 -0.50 8.56
CA VAL A 291 -17.54 -0.01 7.23
C VAL A 291 -16.80 1.31 7.36
N VAL A 292 -15.58 1.38 6.85
CA VAL A 292 -14.71 2.56 6.90
C VAL A 292 -14.34 2.99 5.47
N PRO A 293 -15.07 3.97 4.89
CA PRO A 293 -14.63 4.59 3.65
C PRO A 293 -13.41 5.48 3.90
N ILE A 294 -12.37 5.32 3.09
CA ILE A 294 -11.11 6.07 3.19
C ILE A 294 -10.84 6.70 1.83
N VAL A 295 -10.61 7.99 1.78
CA VAL A 295 -10.32 8.76 0.56
C VAL A 295 -9.22 9.77 0.83
N PRO A 296 -8.32 10.05 -0.15
CA PRO A 296 -7.40 11.18 -0.03
C PRO A 296 -8.15 12.52 -0.06
N ASP A 297 -8.84 12.84 -1.17
CA ASP A 297 -9.58 14.11 -1.35
C ASP A 297 -10.69 14.00 -2.43
N GLU A 298 -10.87 12.85 -3.05
CA GLU A 298 -11.62 12.74 -4.31
C GLU A 298 -13.08 12.26 -4.13
N ALA A 299 -13.65 12.31 -2.93
CA ALA A 299 -14.97 11.77 -2.65
C ALA A 299 -16.07 12.32 -3.58
N ARG A 300 -16.02 13.61 -3.94
CA ARG A 300 -16.97 14.21 -4.90
C ARG A 300 -16.79 13.69 -6.32
N THR A 301 -15.55 13.46 -6.74
CA THR A 301 -15.25 12.87 -8.06
C THR A 301 -15.84 11.45 -8.20
N PHE A 302 -15.91 10.72 -7.11
CA PHE A 302 -16.49 9.38 -7.08
C PHE A 302 -18.00 9.36 -6.77
N GLY A 303 -18.65 10.52 -6.60
CA GLY A 303 -20.09 10.61 -6.29
C GLY A 303 -20.41 10.17 -4.85
N MET A 304 -19.46 10.32 -3.94
CA MET A 304 -19.58 9.92 -2.53
C MET A 304 -20.05 11.08 -1.62
N GLU A 305 -20.26 12.28 -2.14
CA GLU A 305 -20.64 13.46 -1.35
C GLU A 305 -21.92 13.28 -0.50
N GLY A 306 -22.79 12.37 -0.93
CA GLY A 306 -23.94 11.97 -0.12
C GLY A 306 -23.59 11.35 1.23
N MET A 307 -22.41 10.75 1.34
CA MET A 307 -21.91 10.14 2.57
C MET A 307 -21.47 11.20 3.59
N PHE A 308 -21.04 12.39 3.18
CA PHE A 308 -20.63 13.46 4.10
C PHE A 308 -21.75 13.82 5.08
N ARG A 309 -22.96 13.99 4.56
CA ARG A 309 -24.12 14.26 5.40
C ARG A 309 -24.53 13.07 6.26
N GLN A 310 -24.46 11.87 5.71
CA GLN A 310 -24.94 10.64 6.36
C GLN A 310 -23.99 10.17 7.45
N LEU A 311 -22.70 10.11 7.17
CA LEU A 311 -21.67 9.53 8.03
C LEU A 311 -20.84 10.58 8.76
N GLY A 312 -20.63 11.73 8.13
CA GLY A 312 -19.63 12.72 8.53
C GLY A 312 -18.20 12.31 8.15
N ILE A 313 -17.38 13.31 7.88
CA ILE A 313 -15.94 13.15 7.78
C ILE A 313 -15.39 13.21 9.20
N TYR A 314 -14.53 12.27 9.56
CA TYR A 314 -13.93 12.26 10.89
C TYR A 314 -12.99 13.44 11.08
N THR A 315 -13.12 14.12 12.23
CA THR A 315 -12.12 15.07 12.72
C THR A 315 -12.14 15.08 14.25
N ALA A 316 -10.97 15.09 14.88
CA ALA A 316 -10.83 15.06 16.34
C ALA A 316 -11.51 16.26 17.04
N GLU A 317 -11.60 17.42 16.37
CA GLU A 317 -12.13 18.65 16.96
C GLU A 317 -13.58 18.97 16.58
N GLY A 318 -14.18 18.22 15.65
CA GLY A 318 -15.47 18.53 15.08
C GLY A 318 -15.44 19.78 14.17
N GLN A 319 -16.56 20.12 13.57
CA GLN A 319 -16.66 21.24 12.63
C GLN A 319 -16.82 22.58 13.35
N LYS A 320 -15.82 23.45 13.31
CA LYS A 320 -15.81 24.76 13.98
C LYS A 320 -16.31 25.92 13.11
N TYR A 321 -16.74 25.64 11.88
CA TYR A 321 -17.19 26.63 10.91
C TYR A 321 -18.46 26.16 10.20
N GLU A 322 -19.14 27.08 9.55
CA GLU A 322 -20.27 26.79 8.68
C GLU A 322 -19.77 26.55 7.26
N PRO A 323 -20.01 25.36 6.66
CA PRO A 323 -19.53 25.08 5.31
C PRO A 323 -20.29 25.94 4.29
N VAL A 324 -19.58 26.36 3.22
CA VAL A 324 -20.14 27.24 2.18
C VAL A 324 -21.31 26.60 1.42
N ASP A 325 -21.38 25.30 1.40
CA ASP A 325 -22.40 24.49 0.72
C ASP A 325 -23.52 24.02 1.65
N LYS A 326 -23.63 24.55 2.88
CA LYS A 326 -24.64 24.15 3.89
C LYS A 326 -26.10 24.20 3.37
N GLY A 327 -26.39 25.08 2.41
CA GLY A 327 -27.68 25.15 1.75
C GLY A 327 -27.96 24.05 0.74
N GLN A 328 -26.99 23.21 0.42
CA GLN A 328 -27.12 22.09 -0.52
C GLN A 328 -27.63 20.83 0.22
N ILE A 329 -28.22 19.90 -0.54
CA ILE A 329 -28.71 18.62 0.01
C ILE A 329 -27.54 17.76 0.50
N MET A 330 -26.41 17.79 -0.21
CA MET A 330 -25.19 17.03 0.05
C MET A 330 -24.04 18.00 0.35
N TYR A 331 -24.03 18.54 1.59
CA TYR A 331 -23.02 19.49 2.02
C TYR A 331 -21.86 18.82 2.76
N TYR A 332 -20.73 19.48 2.78
CA TYR A 332 -19.53 19.07 3.51
C TYR A 332 -19.79 19.09 5.03
N ARG A 333 -19.53 17.97 5.70
CA ARG A 333 -19.76 17.84 7.15
C ARG A 333 -18.64 17.08 7.82
N GLU A 334 -18.01 17.73 8.76
CA GLU A 334 -17.04 17.12 9.68
C GLU A 334 -17.71 16.81 11.02
N ASP A 335 -17.30 15.71 11.67
CA ASP A 335 -17.88 15.26 12.93
C ASP A 335 -16.84 14.42 13.71
N GLN A 336 -16.82 14.60 15.05
CA GLN A 336 -15.97 13.78 15.93
C GLN A 336 -16.33 12.28 15.90
N LYS A 337 -17.52 11.94 15.46
CA LYS A 337 -18.01 10.59 15.24
C LYS A 337 -18.13 10.26 13.76
N GLY A 338 -17.47 11.03 12.91
CA GLY A 338 -17.42 10.79 11.48
C GLY A 338 -16.85 9.42 11.16
N GLN A 339 -17.38 8.80 10.12
CA GLN A 339 -17.00 7.43 9.70
C GLN A 339 -16.19 7.44 8.41
N VAL A 340 -16.22 8.54 7.64
CA VAL A 340 -15.37 8.73 6.45
C VAL A 340 -14.02 9.29 6.90
N LEU A 341 -12.93 8.63 6.52
CA LEU A 341 -11.59 9.16 6.69
C LEU A 341 -11.17 9.88 5.41
N GLU A 342 -11.07 11.19 5.47
CA GLU A 342 -10.57 12.05 4.38
C GLU A 342 -9.19 12.58 4.80
N GLU A 343 -8.15 11.96 4.24
CA GLU A 343 -6.76 12.13 4.72
C GLU A 343 -6.07 13.40 4.18
N GLY A 344 -6.65 14.01 3.14
CA GLY A 344 -5.98 15.00 2.31
C GLY A 344 -5.25 14.34 1.13
N ILE A 345 -4.65 15.14 0.24
CA ILE A 345 -3.98 14.66 -0.98
C ILE A 345 -2.67 13.94 -0.61
N THR A 346 -2.81 12.77 0.00
CA THR A 346 -1.73 11.87 0.41
C THR A 346 -2.18 10.42 0.31
N GLU A 347 -1.83 9.75 -0.76
CA GLU A 347 -2.14 8.34 -0.96
C GLU A 347 -1.41 7.46 0.05
N ALA A 348 -0.19 7.83 0.45
CA ALA A 348 0.57 7.12 1.48
C ALA A 348 -0.10 7.21 2.86
N GLY A 349 -0.63 8.38 3.23
CA GLY A 349 -1.40 8.56 4.47
C GLY A 349 -2.68 7.75 4.47
N ALA A 350 -3.48 7.84 3.40
CA ALA A 350 -4.71 7.08 3.24
C ALA A 350 -4.47 5.56 3.24
N MET A 351 -3.40 5.08 2.58
CA MET A 351 -3.01 3.67 2.60
C MET A 351 -2.58 3.22 4.00
N SER A 352 -1.89 4.07 4.76
CA SER A 352 -1.50 3.76 6.15
C SER A 352 -2.72 3.66 7.06
N ALA A 353 -3.71 4.54 6.92
CA ALA A 353 -4.99 4.46 7.62
C ALA A 353 -5.75 3.17 7.23
N TRP A 354 -5.74 2.81 5.94
CA TRP A 354 -6.33 1.57 5.47
C TRP A 354 -5.64 0.34 6.07
N ILE A 355 -4.30 0.29 6.12
CA ILE A 355 -3.55 -0.81 6.76
C ILE A 355 -3.94 -0.92 8.23
N ALA A 356 -4.02 0.19 8.95
CA ALA A 356 -4.40 0.21 10.36
C ALA A 356 -5.82 -0.36 10.57
N ALA A 357 -6.78 0.04 9.75
CA ALA A 357 -8.14 -0.50 9.77
C ALA A 357 -8.20 -1.97 9.35
N ALA A 358 -7.49 -2.34 8.29
CA ALA A 358 -7.45 -3.68 7.71
C ALA A 358 -6.76 -4.74 8.58
N THR A 359 -5.94 -4.31 9.55
CA THR A 359 -5.26 -5.16 10.52
C THR A 359 -5.81 -5.05 11.94
N SER A 360 -6.85 -4.23 12.15
CA SER A 360 -7.44 -3.98 13.47
C SER A 360 -8.01 -5.22 14.14
N TYR A 361 -8.48 -6.21 13.36
CA TYR A 361 -8.91 -7.51 13.87
C TYR A 361 -7.78 -8.20 14.66
N SER A 362 -6.55 -8.12 14.16
CA SER A 362 -5.38 -8.75 14.77
C SER A 362 -4.83 -7.94 15.95
N ASN A 363 -4.72 -6.62 15.79
CA ASN A 363 -4.06 -5.76 16.78
C ASN A 363 -5.00 -5.32 17.91
N ASN A 364 -6.27 -5.04 17.58
CA ASN A 364 -7.22 -4.40 18.49
C ASN A 364 -8.41 -5.28 18.87
N ASN A 365 -8.53 -6.48 18.27
CA ASN A 365 -9.71 -7.36 18.39
C ASN A 365 -11.02 -6.66 17.96
N VAL A 366 -10.92 -5.81 16.95
CA VAL A 366 -12.04 -5.08 16.36
C VAL A 366 -11.99 -5.26 14.85
N THR A 367 -12.99 -5.92 14.30
CA THR A 367 -13.06 -6.13 12.85
C THR A 367 -13.62 -4.89 12.17
N LEU A 368 -12.84 -4.27 11.28
CA LEU A 368 -13.27 -3.18 10.42
C LEU A 368 -13.28 -3.63 8.96
N LEU A 369 -14.16 -3.01 8.17
CA LEU A 369 -14.35 -3.27 6.74
C LEU A 369 -13.88 -2.03 5.96
N PRO A 370 -12.58 -1.84 5.76
CA PRO A 370 -12.06 -0.65 5.10
C PRO A 370 -12.18 -0.73 3.59
N PHE A 371 -12.61 0.41 3.00
CA PHE A 371 -12.66 0.65 1.57
C PHE A 371 -11.84 1.89 1.25
N TYR A 372 -10.65 1.71 0.69
CA TYR A 372 -9.77 2.80 0.26
C TYR A 372 -10.02 3.09 -1.22
N ILE A 373 -10.55 4.29 -1.51
CA ILE A 373 -10.96 4.73 -2.83
C ILE A 373 -10.06 5.89 -3.26
N TYR A 374 -9.44 5.78 -4.43
CA TYR A 374 -8.44 6.72 -4.94
C TYR A 374 -8.40 6.71 -6.46
N TYR A 375 -7.73 7.68 -7.08
CA TYR A 375 -7.39 7.61 -8.50
C TYR A 375 -6.48 6.41 -8.77
N SER A 376 -6.90 5.47 -9.62
CA SER A 376 -6.16 4.22 -9.85
C SER A 376 -4.71 4.44 -10.28
N MET A 377 -4.45 5.49 -11.07
CA MET A 377 -3.10 5.86 -11.50
C MET A 377 -2.18 6.22 -10.34
N PHE A 378 -2.70 6.78 -9.24
CA PHE A 378 -1.92 7.20 -8.08
C PHE A 378 -1.84 6.13 -6.98
N GLY A 379 -2.36 4.93 -7.23
CA GLY A 379 -2.30 3.79 -6.35
C GLY A 379 -0.93 3.10 -6.36
N PHE A 380 -0.87 1.91 -6.92
CA PHE A 380 0.29 1.02 -6.83
C PHE A 380 1.64 1.65 -7.21
N GLN A 381 1.68 2.59 -8.14
CA GLN A 381 2.93 3.27 -8.48
C GLN A 381 3.41 4.26 -7.42
N ARG A 382 2.56 4.70 -6.49
CA ARG A 382 2.94 5.56 -5.34
C ARG A 382 2.97 4.81 -4.03
N ILE A 383 2.10 3.82 -3.85
CA ILE A 383 1.92 3.11 -2.58
C ILE A 383 2.18 1.59 -2.72
N GLY A 384 2.86 1.16 -3.77
CA GLY A 384 3.12 -0.26 -4.03
C GLY A 384 3.88 -0.94 -2.89
N ASP A 385 4.84 -0.24 -2.28
CA ASP A 385 5.56 -0.71 -1.11
C ASP A 385 4.64 -0.93 0.10
N LEU A 386 3.77 0.04 0.39
CA LEU A 386 2.77 -0.08 1.45
C LEU A 386 1.73 -1.18 1.15
N ALA A 387 1.36 -1.36 -0.13
CA ALA A 387 0.46 -2.44 -0.54
C ALA A 387 1.11 -3.82 -0.38
N TRP A 388 2.41 -3.94 -0.67
CA TRP A 388 3.19 -5.14 -0.39
C TRP A 388 3.23 -5.42 1.12
N ALA A 389 3.57 -4.41 1.93
CA ALA A 389 3.58 -4.52 3.39
C ALA A 389 2.20 -4.92 3.94
N ALA A 390 1.11 -4.37 3.38
CA ALA A 390 -0.25 -4.75 3.73
C ALA A 390 -0.53 -6.25 3.50
N GLY A 391 -0.07 -6.77 2.36
CA GLY A 391 -0.17 -8.19 2.05
C GLY A 391 0.59 -9.06 3.06
N ASP A 392 1.81 -8.69 3.39
CA ASP A 392 2.66 -9.38 4.37
C ASP A 392 2.08 -9.32 5.79
N LEU A 393 1.45 -8.20 6.15
CA LEU A 393 0.73 -8.01 7.43
C LEU A 393 -0.63 -8.71 7.49
N GLN A 394 -1.06 -9.42 6.43
CA GLN A 394 -2.37 -10.06 6.33
C GLN A 394 -3.55 -9.07 6.46
N ALA A 395 -3.41 -7.89 5.89
CA ALA A 395 -4.47 -6.90 5.84
C ALA A 395 -5.71 -7.43 5.11
N ARG A 396 -6.93 -7.04 5.56
CA ARG A 396 -8.21 -7.47 4.99
C ARG A 396 -9.07 -6.25 4.69
N GLY A 397 -9.42 -6.06 3.44
CA GLY A 397 -10.19 -4.91 3.00
C GLY A 397 -10.14 -4.73 1.49
N PHE A 398 -10.71 -3.63 1.04
CA PHE A 398 -10.80 -3.29 -0.38
C PHE A 398 -9.99 -2.05 -0.70
N MET A 399 -9.20 -2.14 -1.75
CA MET A 399 -8.63 -1.02 -2.48
C MET A 399 -9.45 -0.83 -3.75
N VAL A 400 -9.86 0.39 -4.05
CA VAL A 400 -10.73 0.71 -5.19
C VAL A 400 -10.08 1.81 -6.03
N GLY A 401 -9.54 1.42 -7.17
CA GLY A 401 -9.00 2.35 -8.15
C GLY A 401 -10.11 3.01 -8.96
N GLY A 402 -10.44 4.23 -8.63
CA GLY A 402 -11.41 5.04 -9.37
C GLY A 402 -10.80 5.71 -10.58
N THR A 403 -11.65 6.25 -11.47
CA THR A 403 -11.23 6.87 -12.74
C THR A 403 -10.26 6.02 -13.57
N ALA A 404 -10.44 4.71 -13.49
CA ALA A 404 -9.54 3.74 -14.09
C ALA A 404 -9.68 3.68 -15.62
N GLY A 405 -8.70 3.04 -16.25
CA GLY A 405 -8.67 2.84 -17.69
C GLY A 405 -8.03 4.00 -18.46
N ARG A 406 -7.13 3.67 -19.38
CA ARG A 406 -6.35 4.67 -20.12
C ARG A 406 -7.17 5.46 -21.13
N THR A 407 -8.20 4.86 -21.72
CA THR A 407 -9.06 5.52 -22.69
C THR A 407 -10.41 5.94 -22.11
N THR A 408 -10.77 5.42 -20.97
CA THR A 408 -12.08 5.68 -20.35
C THR A 408 -12.11 7.00 -19.61
N LEU A 409 -11.00 7.40 -19.00
CA LEU A 409 -10.85 8.73 -18.42
C LEU A 409 -10.56 9.75 -19.53
N ASN A 410 -11.50 10.67 -19.76
CA ASN A 410 -11.42 11.71 -20.77
C ASN A 410 -11.45 13.11 -20.15
N GLY A 411 -10.89 14.08 -20.87
CA GLY A 411 -10.94 15.50 -20.49
C GLY A 411 -10.07 15.89 -19.30
N GLU A 412 -9.24 14.98 -18.80
CA GLU A 412 -8.30 15.22 -17.73
C GLU A 412 -6.84 15.17 -18.19
N GLY A 413 -5.92 15.52 -17.30
CA GLY A 413 -4.48 15.43 -17.59
C GLY A 413 -4.05 13.98 -17.84
N LEU A 414 -3.17 13.81 -18.80
CA LEU A 414 -2.67 12.48 -19.22
C LEU A 414 -2.05 11.66 -18.08
N GLN A 415 -1.55 12.33 -17.04
CA GLN A 415 -0.96 11.67 -15.87
C GLN A 415 -1.98 10.93 -14.98
N HIS A 416 -3.28 11.13 -15.19
CA HIS A 416 -4.33 10.41 -14.47
C HIS A 416 -4.74 9.09 -15.13
N GLN A 417 -4.29 8.84 -16.38
CA GLN A 417 -4.73 7.71 -17.18
C GLN A 417 -3.96 6.43 -16.83
N ASP A 418 -4.59 5.58 -16.04
CA ASP A 418 -4.05 4.29 -15.63
C ASP A 418 -4.14 3.23 -16.74
N GLY A 419 -3.05 2.57 -17.02
CA GLY A 419 -2.98 1.43 -17.95
C GLY A 419 -2.21 0.24 -17.35
N HIS A 420 -1.84 0.24 -16.06
CA HIS A 420 -0.91 -0.76 -15.53
C HIS A 420 -1.12 -1.15 -14.06
N SER A 421 -2.04 -0.53 -13.32
CA SER A 421 -2.25 -0.82 -11.90
C SER A 421 -2.59 -2.29 -11.62
N LEU A 422 -3.38 -2.94 -12.50
CA LEU A 422 -3.72 -4.35 -12.35
C LEU A 422 -2.50 -5.27 -12.52
N ILE A 423 -1.52 -4.88 -13.36
CA ILE A 423 -0.26 -5.63 -13.49
C ILE A 423 0.58 -5.49 -12.22
N GLN A 424 0.66 -4.28 -11.66
CA GLN A 424 1.35 -4.04 -10.40
C GLN A 424 0.68 -4.82 -9.24
N ALA A 425 -0.66 -4.81 -9.17
CA ALA A 425 -1.42 -5.60 -8.19
C ALA A 425 -1.11 -7.09 -8.28
N SER A 426 -0.88 -7.64 -9.48
CA SER A 426 -0.57 -9.06 -9.68
C SER A 426 0.75 -9.51 -9.06
N THR A 427 1.63 -8.57 -8.71
CA THR A 427 2.91 -8.87 -8.04
C THR A 427 2.74 -9.24 -6.57
N ILE A 428 1.62 -8.85 -5.94
CA ILE A 428 1.37 -9.10 -4.52
C ILE A 428 0.63 -10.44 -4.36
N PRO A 429 1.21 -11.42 -3.64
CA PRO A 429 0.72 -12.81 -3.65
C PRO A 429 -0.72 -13.00 -3.22
N ASN A 430 -1.21 -12.24 -2.25
CA ASN A 430 -2.55 -12.33 -1.69
C ASN A 430 -3.49 -11.17 -2.10
N CYS A 431 -3.10 -10.33 -3.06
CA CYS A 431 -3.98 -9.33 -3.65
C CYS A 431 -4.83 -9.97 -4.76
N ARG A 432 -6.15 -9.97 -4.61
CA ARG A 432 -7.11 -10.39 -5.64
C ARG A 432 -7.60 -9.17 -6.39
N SER A 433 -7.41 -9.12 -7.69
CA SER A 433 -7.68 -7.90 -8.46
C SER A 433 -8.61 -8.13 -9.62
N TYR A 434 -9.54 -7.19 -9.85
CA TYR A 434 -10.63 -7.31 -10.80
C TYR A 434 -10.86 -6.01 -11.58
N ASP A 435 -11.31 -6.13 -12.84
CA ASP A 435 -11.68 -5.06 -13.76
C ASP A 435 -13.12 -5.27 -14.27
N PRO A 436 -14.14 -5.06 -13.44
CA PRO A 436 -15.53 -5.33 -13.81
C PRO A 436 -16.07 -4.32 -14.84
N THR A 437 -16.94 -4.80 -15.73
CA THR A 437 -17.67 -3.99 -16.71
C THR A 437 -19.05 -3.60 -16.20
N TYR A 438 -19.74 -4.50 -15.53
CA TYR A 438 -21.15 -4.34 -15.19
C TYR A 438 -21.42 -4.30 -13.67
N ALA A 439 -22.54 -3.68 -13.29
CA ALA A 439 -22.93 -3.51 -11.89
C ALA A 439 -23.07 -4.84 -11.13
N HIS A 440 -23.60 -5.88 -11.78
CA HIS A 440 -23.73 -7.20 -11.18
C HIS A 440 -22.37 -7.85 -10.92
N GLU A 441 -21.37 -7.61 -11.78
CA GLU A 441 -20.00 -8.08 -11.57
C GLU A 441 -19.37 -7.39 -10.35
N VAL A 442 -19.55 -6.05 -10.23
CA VAL A 442 -19.10 -5.32 -9.03
C VAL A 442 -19.74 -5.88 -7.77
N ALA A 443 -21.06 -6.16 -7.82
CA ALA A 443 -21.79 -6.70 -6.67
C ALA A 443 -21.27 -8.08 -6.26
N VAL A 444 -21.09 -8.99 -7.21
CA VAL A 444 -20.58 -10.34 -6.98
C VAL A 444 -19.16 -10.30 -6.40
N ILE A 445 -18.26 -9.50 -6.98
CA ILE A 445 -16.85 -9.41 -6.55
C ILE A 445 -16.76 -8.82 -5.13
N VAL A 446 -17.52 -7.77 -4.82
CA VAL A 446 -17.50 -7.17 -3.48
C VAL A 446 -18.08 -8.14 -2.45
N GLN A 447 -19.18 -8.84 -2.78
CA GLN A 447 -19.81 -9.82 -1.88
C GLN A 447 -18.87 -11.02 -1.62
N ASP A 448 -18.22 -11.55 -2.67
CA ASP A 448 -17.22 -12.63 -2.55
C ASP A 448 -16.05 -12.20 -1.67
N GLY A 449 -15.51 -11.00 -1.90
CA GLY A 449 -14.41 -10.46 -1.11
C GLY A 449 -14.76 -10.29 0.36
N LEU A 450 -15.94 -9.77 0.67
CA LEU A 450 -16.42 -9.68 2.05
C LEU A 450 -16.53 -11.05 2.68
N LYS A 451 -17.12 -12.02 1.97
CA LYS A 451 -17.28 -13.40 2.46
C LYS A 451 -15.92 -14.04 2.72
N ARG A 452 -15.01 -14.05 1.75
CA ARG A 452 -13.68 -14.66 1.90
C ARG A 452 -12.89 -14.08 3.05
N MET A 453 -12.81 -12.74 3.12
CA MET A 453 -11.99 -12.07 4.13
C MET A 453 -12.58 -12.13 5.54
N PHE A 454 -13.91 -12.01 5.69
CA PHE A 454 -14.54 -11.77 6.98
C PHE A 454 -15.44 -12.89 7.49
N THR A 455 -15.91 -13.80 6.63
CA THR A 455 -16.59 -15.03 7.03
C THR A 455 -15.63 -16.21 7.02
N ASP A 456 -14.99 -16.46 5.86
CA ASP A 456 -14.10 -17.63 5.66
C ASP A 456 -12.69 -17.35 6.19
N GLN A 457 -12.37 -16.10 6.54
CA GLN A 457 -11.11 -15.62 7.12
C GLN A 457 -9.87 -15.91 6.27
N GLU A 458 -10.05 -15.90 4.94
CA GLU A 458 -8.97 -16.09 3.98
C GLU A 458 -7.95 -14.94 4.07
N ASN A 459 -6.65 -15.26 4.01
CA ASN A 459 -5.60 -14.27 3.96
C ASN A 459 -5.50 -13.67 2.56
N CYS A 460 -6.33 -12.68 2.29
CA CYS A 460 -6.31 -11.92 1.05
C CYS A 460 -6.88 -10.51 1.27
N PHE A 461 -6.60 -9.60 0.34
CA PHE A 461 -7.30 -8.34 0.16
C PHE A 461 -7.66 -8.14 -1.30
N TYR A 462 -8.59 -7.23 -1.57
CA TYR A 462 -9.15 -7.03 -2.90
C TYR A 462 -8.72 -5.69 -3.49
N TYR A 463 -8.45 -5.68 -4.78
CA TYR A 463 -8.30 -4.48 -5.58
C TYR A 463 -9.31 -4.50 -6.74
N LEU A 464 -10.15 -3.48 -6.85
CA LEU A 464 -11.11 -3.30 -7.94
C LEU A 464 -10.81 -2.01 -8.69
N THR A 465 -10.86 -2.06 -10.00
CA THR A 465 -10.93 -0.86 -10.82
C THR A 465 -12.38 -0.50 -11.11
N VAL A 466 -12.72 0.79 -10.99
CA VAL A 466 -14.04 1.32 -11.35
C VAL A 466 -13.89 2.57 -12.21
N MET A 467 -14.81 2.77 -13.13
CA MET A 467 -14.70 3.74 -14.21
C MET A 467 -15.88 4.70 -14.25
N ASN A 468 -15.68 5.91 -14.79
CA ASN A 468 -16.67 7.00 -14.78
C ASN A 468 -17.50 7.09 -16.07
N GLU A 469 -17.33 6.19 -17.05
CA GLU A 469 -18.19 6.16 -18.23
C GLU A 469 -19.58 5.60 -17.87
N ASN A 470 -20.63 6.33 -18.25
CA ASN A 470 -22.01 5.90 -18.03
C ASN A 470 -22.51 5.09 -19.23
N TYR A 471 -23.16 3.98 -18.97
CA TYR A 471 -23.79 3.11 -19.96
C TYR A 471 -24.87 2.23 -19.30
N GLU A 472 -25.69 1.58 -20.13
CA GLU A 472 -26.67 0.63 -19.67
C GLU A 472 -26.03 -0.67 -19.20
N HIS A 473 -26.52 -1.20 -18.07
CA HIS A 473 -26.08 -2.47 -17.53
C HIS A 473 -27.16 -3.54 -17.79
N PRO A 474 -26.78 -4.69 -18.36
CA PRO A 474 -27.74 -5.72 -18.72
C PRO A 474 -28.39 -6.36 -17.49
N GLU A 475 -29.63 -6.78 -17.64
CA GLU A 475 -30.29 -7.71 -16.72
C GLU A 475 -30.00 -9.13 -17.21
N LEU A 476 -29.42 -9.97 -16.36
CA LEU A 476 -29.16 -11.37 -16.66
C LEU A 476 -30.18 -12.23 -15.93
N GLU A 477 -30.79 -13.20 -16.61
CA GLU A 477 -31.71 -14.16 -15.99
C GLU A 477 -31.01 -14.99 -14.91
N ASN A 478 -29.79 -15.41 -15.18
CA ASN A 478 -28.91 -16.13 -14.25
C ASN A 478 -27.53 -15.49 -14.26
N VAL A 479 -27.13 -14.89 -13.15
CA VAL A 479 -25.80 -14.31 -12.98
C VAL A 479 -24.80 -15.42 -12.62
N PRO A 480 -23.77 -15.67 -13.45
CA PRO A 480 -22.79 -16.72 -13.21
C PRO A 480 -21.76 -16.30 -12.14
N ALA A 481 -22.20 -16.18 -10.89
CA ALA A 481 -21.38 -15.60 -9.81
C ALA A 481 -20.01 -16.29 -9.66
N ASP A 482 -19.99 -17.63 -9.69
CA ASP A 482 -18.73 -18.39 -9.56
C ASP A 482 -17.75 -18.11 -10.70
N ASP A 483 -18.24 -17.97 -11.93
CA ASP A 483 -17.38 -17.73 -13.09
C ASP A 483 -16.91 -16.25 -13.15
N ILE A 484 -17.74 -15.32 -12.66
CA ILE A 484 -17.34 -13.91 -12.45
C ILE A 484 -16.14 -13.84 -11.50
N VAL A 485 -16.19 -14.57 -10.39
CA VAL A 485 -15.10 -14.61 -9.38
C VAL A 485 -13.87 -15.33 -9.90
N LYS A 486 -14.03 -16.37 -10.76
CA LYS A 486 -12.91 -17.06 -11.42
C LYS A 486 -12.22 -16.21 -12.49
N GLY A 487 -12.87 -15.17 -12.96
CA GLY A 487 -12.28 -14.17 -13.83
C GLY A 487 -12.85 -14.07 -15.24
N MET A 488 -13.73 -14.96 -15.71
CA MET A 488 -14.42 -14.81 -16.99
C MET A 488 -15.69 -15.68 -17.12
N TYR A 489 -16.63 -15.19 -17.91
CA TYR A 489 -17.86 -15.92 -18.26
C TYR A 489 -18.36 -15.53 -19.65
N LEU A 490 -19.15 -16.42 -20.29
CA LEU A 490 -19.81 -16.15 -21.55
C LEU A 490 -20.96 -15.17 -21.34
N LEU A 491 -20.85 -13.97 -21.94
CA LEU A 491 -21.87 -12.93 -21.82
C LEU A 491 -23.00 -13.12 -22.85
N LYS A 492 -22.64 -13.27 -24.13
CA LYS A 492 -23.59 -13.49 -25.24
C LYS A 492 -22.91 -14.05 -26.47
N GLU A 493 -23.73 -14.50 -27.44
CA GLU A 493 -23.28 -15.01 -28.74
C GLU A 493 -23.96 -14.26 -29.86
N THR A 494 -23.23 -13.97 -30.94
CA THR A 494 -23.80 -13.48 -32.22
C THR A 494 -23.80 -14.57 -33.27
N LYS A 495 -24.71 -14.46 -34.23
CA LYS A 495 -24.80 -15.43 -35.36
C LYS A 495 -23.93 -14.98 -36.51
N GLY A 496 -23.35 -15.93 -37.26
CA GLY A 496 -22.62 -15.75 -38.48
C GLY A 496 -22.56 -17.07 -39.26
N ASP A 497 -22.47 -17.01 -40.55
CA ASP A 497 -22.44 -18.16 -41.45
C ASP A 497 -21.09 -18.37 -42.17
N LYS A 498 -20.15 -17.40 -42.01
CA LYS A 498 -18.85 -17.42 -42.69
C LYS A 498 -17.65 -17.69 -41.75
N GLY A 499 -17.91 -17.97 -40.49
CA GLY A 499 -16.88 -18.25 -39.50
C GLY A 499 -17.27 -17.75 -38.14
N ARG A 500 -16.43 -18.02 -37.16
CA ARG A 500 -16.63 -17.63 -35.74
C ARG A 500 -15.33 -17.18 -35.09
N VAL A 501 -15.44 -16.31 -34.13
CA VAL A 501 -14.31 -15.84 -33.28
C VAL A 501 -14.71 -15.80 -31.83
N GLN A 502 -13.72 -15.88 -30.95
CA GLN A 502 -13.86 -15.72 -29.50
C GLN A 502 -13.38 -14.32 -29.13
N LEU A 503 -14.25 -13.48 -28.60
CA LEU A 503 -13.94 -12.09 -28.23
C LEU A 503 -13.96 -11.90 -26.73
N LEU A 504 -12.83 -11.54 -26.15
CA LEU A 504 -12.63 -11.31 -24.73
C LEU A 504 -12.52 -9.80 -24.48
N GLY A 505 -13.27 -9.26 -23.52
CA GLY A 505 -13.19 -7.86 -23.11
C GLY A 505 -13.20 -7.69 -21.60
N SER A 506 -12.51 -6.67 -21.09
CA SER A 506 -12.54 -6.29 -19.68
C SER A 506 -12.87 -4.81 -19.50
N GLY A 507 -13.43 -4.46 -18.33
CA GLY A 507 -13.81 -3.09 -18.03
C GLY A 507 -14.70 -2.49 -19.12
N THR A 508 -14.64 -1.17 -19.34
CA THR A 508 -15.46 -0.50 -20.36
C THR A 508 -15.15 -0.90 -21.80
N ILE A 509 -13.97 -1.47 -22.07
CA ILE A 509 -13.59 -1.92 -23.41
C ILE A 509 -14.41 -3.15 -23.84
N LEU A 510 -15.00 -3.91 -22.93
CA LEU A 510 -15.96 -4.95 -23.30
C LEU A 510 -17.09 -4.41 -24.19
N ARG A 511 -17.53 -3.17 -23.99
CA ARG A 511 -18.54 -2.50 -24.84
C ARG A 511 -18.06 -2.29 -26.27
N GLU A 512 -16.78 -2.00 -26.46
CA GLU A 512 -16.18 -1.93 -27.80
C GLU A 512 -16.10 -3.33 -28.44
N VAL A 513 -15.84 -4.35 -27.64
CA VAL A 513 -15.84 -5.76 -28.05
C VAL A 513 -17.25 -6.21 -28.47
N GLU A 514 -18.30 -5.84 -27.73
CA GLU A 514 -19.69 -6.12 -28.09
C GLU A 514 -20.07 -5.45 -29.40
N ALA A 515 -19.73 -4.17 -29.60
CA ALA A 515 -19.97 -3.45 -30.84
C ALA A 515 -19.17 -4.04 -32.03
N ALA A 516 -17.96 -4.53 -31.78
CA ALA A 516 -17.17 -5.22 -32.78
C ALA A 516 -17.83 -6.54 -33.23
N ALA A 517 -18.43 -7.29 -32.30
CA ALA A 517 -19.18 -8.50 -32.62
C ALA A 517 -20.39 -8.22 -33.56
N GLU A 518 -21.07 -7.09 -33.33
CA GLU A 518 -22.15 -6.64 -34.22
C GLU A 518 -21.63 -6.24 -35.61
N LEU A 519 -20.48 -5.56 -35.70
CA LEU A 519 -19.83 -5.24 -36.96
C LEU A 519 -19.40 -6.51 -37.73
N LEU A 520 -18.82 -7.49 -37.01
CA LEU A 520 -18.44 -8.78 -37.59
C LEU A 520 -19.64 -9.52 -38.17
N ALA A 521 -20.75 -9.57 -37.44
CA ALA A 521 -21.97 -10.21 -37.92
C ALA A 521 -22.60 -9.50 -39.11
N ASN A 522 -22.81 -8.18 -39.00
CA ASN A 522 -23.55 -7.39 -39.99
C ASN A 522 -22.75 -7.10 -41.25
N ASP A 523 -21.47 -6.78 -41.15
CA ASP A 523 -20.64 -6.36 -42.29
C ASP A 523 -19.91 -7.54 -42.95
N TRP A 524 -19.61 -8.61 -42.20
CA TRP A 524 -18.72 -9.69 -42.63
C TRP A 524 -19.35 -11.09 -42.57
N GLY A 525 -20.48 -11.24 -41.88
CA GLY A 525 -21.14 -12.53 -41.68
C GLY A 525 -20.40 -13.48 -40.71
N ILE A 526 -19.55 -12.91 -39.85
CA ILE A 526 -18.76 -13.65 -38.84
C ILE A 526 -19.48 -13.64 -37.51
N GLY A 527 -19.75 -14.82 -36.95
CA GLY A 527 -20.28 -14.98 -35.58
C GLY A 527 -19.21 -14.76 -34.51
N ALA A 528 -19.63 -14.36 -33.33
CA ALA A 528 -18.72 -14.19 -32.20
C ALA A 528 -19.34 -14.71 -30.91
N ASP A 529 -18.53 -15.34 -30.07
CA ASP A 529 -18.80 -15.59 -28.67
C ASP A 529 -18.13 -14.48 -27.86
N ILE A 530 -18.88 -13.76 -27.04
CA ILE A 530 -18.42 -12.58 -26.30
C ILE A 530 -18.28 -12.97 -24.84
N TRP A 531 -17.07 -12.81 -24.34
CA TRP A 531 -16.68 -13.15 -22.98
C TRP A 531 -16.41 -11.89 -22.18
N SER A 532 -17.08 -11.73 -21.04
CA SER A 532 -16.68 -10.74 -20.03
C SER A 532 -15.56 -11.32 -19.19
N VAL A 533 -14.39 -10.66 -19.23
CA VAL A 533 -13.23 -11.04 -18.43
C VAL A 533 -13.11 -10.07 -17.27
N THR A 534 -13.55 -10.51 -16.11
CA THR A 534 -13.53 -9.70 -14.88
C THR A 534 -12.15 -9.67 -14.25
N SER A 535 -11.28 -10.67 -14.53
CA SER A 535 -9.90 -10.68 -14.03
C SER A 535 -8.97 -11.61 -14.81
N PHE A 536 -8.07 -11.05 -15.59
CA PHE A 536 -6.95 -11.83 -16.14
C PHE A 536 -5.97 -12.30 -15.06
N ASN A 537 -5.88 -11.56 -13.93
CA ASN A 537 -5.01 -11.92 -12.81
C ASN A 537 -5.48 -13.19 -12.10
N GLU A 538 -6.79 -13.33 -11.83
CA GLU A 538 -7.32 -14.52 -11.18
C GLU A 538 -7.30 -15.74 -12.11
N LEU A 539 -7.55 -15.54 -13.42
CA LEU A 539 -7.36 -16.60 -14.42
C LEU A 539 -5.92 -17.14 -14.42
N ARG A 540 -4.93 -16.25 -14.40
CA ARG A 540 -3.52 -16.61 -14.31
C ARG A 540 -3.19 -17.29 -12.98
N ARG A 541 -3.70 -16.75 -11.87
CA ARG A 541 -3.45 -17.30 -10.52
C ARG A 541 -3.93 -18.74 -10.41
N GLU A 542 -5.16 -19.02 -10.84
CA GLU A 542 -5.73 -20.37 -10.86
C GLU A 542 -4.88 -21.30 -11.72
N ALA A 543 -4.54 -20.86 -12.94
CA ALA A 543 -3.78 -21.68 -13.88
C ALA A 543 -2.40 -22.08 -13.31
N LEU A 544 -1.67 -21.14 -12.70
CA LEU A 544 -0.38 -21.43 -12.07
C LEU A 544 -0.50 -22.40 -10.88
N LEU A 545 -1.58 -22.31 -10.09
CA LEU A 545 -1.84 -23.24 -8.99
C LEU A 545 -2.09 -24.65 -9.52
N LEU A 546 -2.90 -24.79 -10.58
CA LEU A 546 -3.19 -26.07 -11.21
C LEU A 546 -1.96 -26.69 -11.89
N GLU A 547 -1.12 -25.88 -12.55
CA GLU A 547 0.16 -26.36 -13.10
C GLU A 547 1.09 -26.90 -12.00
N ARG A 548 1.18 -26.19 -10.88
CA ARG A 548 1.97 -26.65 -9.74
C ARG A 548 1.40 -27.94 -9.15
N GLU A 549 0.08 -28.04 -9.04
CA GLU A 549 -0.58 -29.26 -8.56
C GLU A 549 -0.27 -30.45 -9.47
N ALA A 550 -0.42 -30.29 -10.78
CA ALA A 550 -0.07 -31.31 -11.77
C ALA A 550 1.43 -31.68 -11.75
N PHE A 551 2.31 -30.70 -11.59
CA PHE A 551 3.75 -30.95 -11.48
C PHE A 551 4.12 -31.78 -10.25
N LEU A 552 3.47 -31.54 -9.11
CA LEU A 552 3.73 -32.27 -7.86
C LEU A 552 2.99 -33.61 -7.75
N ASN A 553 1.98 -33.83 -8.58
CA ASN A 553 1.17 -35.04 -8.59
C ASN A 553 1.09 -35.62 -10.03
N PRO A 554 2.20 -36.11 -10.59
CA PRO A 554 2.27 -36.51 -12.00
C PRO A 554 1.37 -37.69 -12.38
N ASP A 555 0.97 -38.51 -11.40
CA ASP A 555 0.09 -39.66 -11.60
C ASP A 555 -1.41 -39.29 -11.53
N ALA A 556 -1.77 -38.09 -11.11
CA ALA A 556 -3.14 -37.64 -11.06
C ALA A 556 -3.58 -36.99 -12.39
N GLU A 557 -4.88 -37.10 -12.71
CA GLU A 557 -5.43 -36.37 -13.85
C GLU A 557 -5.35 -34.85 -13.59
N ALA A 558 -4.69 -34.14 -14.49
CA ALA A 558 -4.51 -32.69 -14.35
C ALA A 558 -5.83 -31.94 -14.57
N ASN A 559 -6.19 -31.07 -13.64
CA ASN A 559 -7.29 -30.13 -13.80
C ASN A 559 -6.94 -29.07 -14.85
N LYS A 560 -7.87 -28.75 -15.75
CA LYS A 560 -7.71 -27.67 -16.74
C LYS A 560 -8.02 -26.32 -16.10
N PRO A 561 -7.24 -25.27 -16.41
CA PRO A 561 -7.56 -23.90 -16.01
C PRO A 561 -8.94 -23.44 -16.50
N HIS A 562 -9.57 -22.53 -15.76
CA HIS A 562 -10.88 -21.99 -16.10
C HIS A 562 -10.91 -21.36 -17.50
N VAL A 563 -9.90 -20.57 -17.86
CA VAL A 563 -9.79 -19.98 -19.21
C VAL A 563 -9.75 -21.06 -20.31
N THR A 564 -9.06 -22.18 -20.06
CA THR A 564 -9.02 -23.30 -21.01
C THR A 564 -10.38 -23.98 -21.10
N LYS A 565 -11.05 -24.23 -19.98
CA LYS A 565 -12.40 -24.85 -19.93
C LYS A 565 -13.43 -24.01 -20.68
N CYS A 566 -13.37 -22.67 -20.55
CA CYS A 566 -14.27 -21.75 -21.25
C CYS A 566 -14.10 -21.78 -22.76
N LEU A 567 -12.86 -21.86 -23.23
CA LEU A 567 -12.52 -21.70 -24.65
C LEU A 567 -12.32 -23.03 -25.41
N GLU A 568 -12.13 -24.14 -24.72
CA GLU A 568 -11.92 -25.45 -25.33
C GLU A 568 -13.17 -25.91 -26.09
N GLY A 569 -12.98 -26.36 -27.31
CA GLY A 569 -14.07 -26.80 -28.17
C GLY A 569 -14.89 -25.65 -28.81
N ARG A 570 -14.49 -24.40 -28.59
CA ARG A 570 -15.05 -23.24 -29.27
C ARG A 570 -14.31 -22.97 -30.58
N ASP A 571 -15.05 -22.62 -31.63
CA ASP A 571 -14.48 -22.37 -32.95
C ASP A 571 -13.82 -20.98 -33.05
N GLY A 572 -12.77 -20.91 -33.83
CA GLY A 572 -12.12 -19.67 -34.27
C GLY A 572 -10.97 -19.18 -33.37
N PRO A 573 -10.30 -18.09 -33.79
CA PRO A 573 -9.24 -17.46 -33.03
C PRO A 573 -9.81 -16.63 -31.87
N VAL A 574 -8.98 -16.39 -30.89
CA VAL A 574 -9.31 -15.61 -29.67
C VAL A 574 -8.70 -14.21 -29.76
N ILE A 575 -9.51 -13.18 -29.61
CA ILE A 575 -9.09 -11.78 -29.59
C ILE A 575 -9.49 -11.18 -28.24
N ALA A 576 -8.50 -10.68 -27.48
CA ALA A 576 -8.73 -9.95 -26.26
C ALA A 576 -8.49 -8.45 -26.44
N SER A 577 -9.32 -7.62 -25.82
CA SER A 577 -9.13 -6.17 -25.79
C SER A 577 -9.38 -5.64 -24.37
N THR A 578 -8.48 -4.75 -23.91
CA THR A 578 -8.51 -4.18 -22.57
C THR A 578 -8.11 -2.70 -22.56
N ASP A 579 -8.55 -1.96 -21.57
CA ASP A 579 -8.16 -0.54 -21.36
C ASP A 579 -6.79 -0.37 -20.66
N TYR A 580 -6.10 -1.47 -20.46
CA TYR A 580 -4.76 -1.54 -19.86
C TYR A 580 -3.74 -1.99 -20.92
N MET A 581 -2.46 -1.92 -20.59
CA MET A 581 -1.42 -2.40 -21.53
C MET A 581 -1.64 -3.90 -21.84
N LYS A 582 -1.18 -4.30 -23.03
CA LYS A 582 -1.38 -5.66 -23.56
C LYS A 582 -0.97 -6.76 -22.60
N LEU A 583 0.09 -6.53 -21.81
CA LEU A 583 0.61 -7.49 -20.84
C LEU A 583 -0.48 -7.97 -19.87
N TYR A 584 -1.48 -7.13 -19.55
CA TYR A 584 -2.56 -7.51 -18.64
C TYR A 584 -3.39 -8.67 -19.16
N ALA A 585 -3.77 -8.64 -20.43
CA ALA A 585 -4.51 -9.74 -21.05
C ALA A 585 -3.58 -10.85 -21.59
N ASP A 586 -2.36 -10.50 -21.97
CA ASP A 586 -1.40 -11.44 -22.55
C ASP A 586 -0.90 -12.51 -21.57
N GLN A 587 -0.98 -12.25 -20.27
CA GLN A 587 -0.50 -13.14 -19.23
C GLN A 587 -1.21 -14.51 -19.17
N VAL A 588 -2.36 -14.68 -19.82
CA VAL A 588 -3.08 -15.97 -19.89
C VAL A 588 -2.80 -16.75 -21.17
N ARG A 589 -1.96 -16.25 -22.06
CA ARG A 589 -1.65 -16.81 -23.38
C ARG A 589 -1.34 -18.30 -23.37
N ALA A 590 -0.57 -18.76 -22.40
CA ALA A 590 -0.14 -20.17 -22.30
C ALA A 590 -1.30 -21.17 -22.15
N TRP A 591 -2.45 -20.72 -21.69
CA TRP A 591 -3.63 -21.56 -21.39
C TRP A 591 -4.81 -21.33 -22.33
N VAL A 592 -4.66 -20.42 -23.31
CA VAL A 592 -5.64 -20.21 -24.38
C VAL A 592 -5.45 -21.30 -25.44
N PRO A 593 -6.48 -22.11 -25.76
CA PRO A 593 -6.31 -23.31 -26.62
C PRO A 593 -6.30 -22.99 -28.12
N SER A 594 -6.30 -21.74 -28.56
CA SER A 594 -6.34 -21.29 -29.93
C SER A 594 -5.40 -20.13 -30.17
N ASP A 595 -5.29 -19.66 -31.43
CA ASP A 595 -4.52 -18.45 -31.77
C ASP A 595 -5.05 -17.27 -30.96
N TYR A 596 -4.15 -16.53 -30.29
CA TYR A 596 -4.49 -15.48 -29.35
C TYR A 596 -3.87 -14.14 -29.72
N THR A 597 -4.73 -13.15 -29.98
CA THR A 597 -4.34 -11.77 -30.30
C THR A 597 -4.83 -10.83 -29.21
N VAL A 598 -3.94 -9.95 -28.74
CA VAL A 598 -4.25 -8.99 -27.66
C VAL A 598 -4.14 -7.56 -28.16
N LEU A 599 -5.19 -6.77 -27.91
CA LEU A 599 -5.23 -5.32 -28.03
C LEU A 599 -5.21 -4.69 -26.65
N GLY A 600 -4.44 -3.61 -26.49
CA GLY A 600 -4.30 -2.92 -25.23
C GLY A 600 -3.63 -1.56 -25.40
N THR A 601 -3.57 -0.80 -24.32
CA THR A 601 -3.22 0.62 -24.33
C THR A 601 -1.76 0.86 -23.93
N ASP A 602 -0.81 0.23 -24.64
CA ASP A 602 0.62 0.47 -24.42
C ASP A 602 1.01 1.91 -24.74
N GLY A 603 1.96 2.47 -23.98
CA GLY A 603 2.44 3.84 -24.14
C GLY A 603 2.00 4.77 -22.99
N PHE A 604 2.32 6.04 -23.11
CA PHE A 604 1.89 7.05 -22.14
C PHE A 604 0.44 7.48 -22.35
N GLY A 605 -0.22 8.00 -21.32
CA GLY A 605 -1.54 8.59 -21.42
C GLY A 605 -1.61 9.75 -22.41
N ARG A 606 -2.81 10.02 -22.88
CA ARG A 606 -3.15 11.15 -23.77
C ARG A 606 -4.42 11.83 -23.28
N SER A 607 -4.53 13.14 -23.44
CA SER A 607 -5.74 13.88 -23.07
C SER A 607 -6.56 14.15 -24.32
N ASP A 608 -7.70 13.45 -24.47
CA ASP A 608 -8.64 13.59 -25.59
C ASP A 608 -10.01 13.02 -25.20
N THR A 609 -10.95 12.95 -26.15
CA THR A 609 -12.21 12.23 -26.02
C THR A 609 -11.99 10.71 -25.99
N ARG A 610 -12.91 9.95 -25.38
CA ARG A 610 -12.84 8.47 -25.35
C ARG A 610 -12.73 7.86 -26.74
N GLU A 611 -13.49 8.36 -27.71
CA GLU A 611 -13.45 7.89 -29.10
C GLU A 611 -12.04 8.04 -29.68
N LYS A 612 -11.43 9.23 -29.55
CA LYS A 612 -10.08 9.50 -30.06
C LYS A 612 -9.01 8.71 -29.33
N LEU A 613 -9.13 8.56 -28.01
CA LEU A 613 -8.21 7.75 -27.22
C LEU A 613 -8.27 6.27 -27.61
N ARG A 614 -9.47 5.68 -27.77
CA ARG A 614 -9.64 4.29 -28.19
C ARG A 614 -9.11 4.05 -29.60
N TYR A 615 -9.32 4.99 -30.53
CA TYR A 615 -8.71 4.95 -31.87
C TYR A 615 -7.18 5.04 -31.78
N PHE A 616 -6.65 5.99 -30.97
CA PHE A 616 -5.21 6.18 -30.84
C PHE A 616 -4.53 4.92 -30.27
N PHE A 617 -5.08 4.32 -29.23
CA PHE A 617 -4.56 3.13 -28.58
C PHE A 617 -4.97 1.81 -29.27
N GLU A 618 -5.74 1.85 -30.34
CA GLU A 618 -6.12 0.67 -31.16
C GLU A 618 -6.97 -0.36 -30.38
N VAL A 619 -7.88 0.12 -29.53
CA VAL A 619 -8.77 -0.71 -28.70
C VAL A 619 -10.26 -0.47 -28.96
N ASP A 620 -10.60 0.35 -29.98
CA ASP A 620 -11.98 0.56 -30.38
C ASP A 620 -12.55 -0.63 -31.15
N ARG A 621 -13.87 -0.60 -31.37
CA ARG A 621 -14.62 -1.63 -32.11
C ARG A 621 -14.07 -1.93 -33.50
N TYR A 622 -13.49 -0.95 -34.16
CA TYR A 622 -12.95 -1.10 -35.52
C TYR A 622 -11.64 -1.87 -35.52
N PHE A 623 -10.74 -1.56 -34.56
CA PHE A 623 -9.50 -2.32 -34.42
C PHE A 623 -9.76 -3.74 -33.93
N VAL A 624 -10.72 -3.95 -33.01
CA VAL A 624 -11.13 -5.31 -32.58
C VAL A 624 -11.66 -6.11 -33.77
N THR A 625 -12.52 -5.49 -34.60
CA THR A 625 -13.05 -6.14 -35.82
C THR A 625 -11.93 -6.50 -36.83
N VAL A 626 -11.00 -5.57 -37.08
CA VAL A 626 -9.88 -5.82 -38.01
C VAL A 626 -8.94 -6.89 -37.46
N ALA A 627 -8.67 -6.91 -36.14
CA ALA A 627 -7.86 -7.94 -35.50
C ALA A 627 -8.49 -9.35 -35.67
N ALA A 628 -9.81 -9.45 -35.50
CA ALA A 628 -10.56 -10.68 -35.71
C ALA A 628 -10.48 -11.17 -37.17
N LEU A 629 -10.74 -10.29 -38.12
CA LEU A 629 -10.63 -10.61 -39.55
C LEU A 629 -9.20 -11.01 -39.94
N ARG A 630 -8.19 -10.34 -39.39
CA ARG A 630 -6.79 -10.66 -39.61
C ARG A 630 -6.44 -12.04 -39.09
N ALA A 631 -6.88 -12.38 -37.86
CA ALA A 631 -6.63 -13.69 -37.27
C ALA A 631 -7.27 -14.82 -38.10
N LEU A 632 -8.51 -14.64 -38.61
CA LEU A 632 -9.16 -15.58 -39.53
C LEU A 632 -8.40 -15.71 -40.84
N ALA A 633 -7.90 -14.61 -41.42
CA ALA A 633 -7.11 -14.62 -42.63
C ALA A 633 -5.75 -15.33 -42.47
N ASP A 634 -5.11 -15.17 -41.32
CA ASP A 634 -3.85 -15.86 -41.01
C ASP A 634 -4.04 -17.39 -40.85
N ARG A 635 -5.23 -17.83 -40.47
CA ARG A 635 -5.66 -19.24 -40.46
C ARG A 635 -6.10 -19.76 -41.84
N GLY A 636 -6.20 -18.90 -42.82
CA GLY A 636 -6.69 -19.25 -44.17
C GLY A 636 -8.22 -19.41 -44.25
N GLU A 637 -8.95 -18.99 -43.23
CA GLU A 637 -10.42 -19.06 -43.17
C GLU A 637 -11.09 -17.84 -43.80
N LEU A 638 -10.29 -16.79 -44.15
CA LEU A 638 -10.74 -15.55 -44.76
C LEU A 638 -9.71 -15.07 -45.81
N ASP A 639 -10.17 -14.42 -46.92
CA ASP A 639 -9.24 -13.78 -47.85
C ASP A 639 -8.62 -12.52 -47.21
N ARG A 640 -7.29 -12.43 -47.21
CA ARG A 640 -6.54 -11.25 -46.73
C ARG A 640 -6.98 -9.91 -47.33
N LYS A 641 -7.54 -9.90 -48.53
CA LYS A 641 -8.10 -8.70 -49.15
C LYS A 641 -9.21 -8.08 -48.30
N GLN A 642 -10.01 -8.90 -47.63
CA GLN A 642 -11.09 -8.43 -46.77
C GLN A 642 -10.57 -7.64 -45.57
N VAL A 643 -9.37 -7.95 -45.06
CA VAL A 643 -8.71 -7.14 -44.01
C VAL A 643 -8.39 -5.74 -44.52
N GLY A 644 -7.87 -5.64 -45.77
CA GLY A 644 -7.60 -4.34 -46.39
C GLY A 644 -8.88 -3.55 -46.69
N GLU A 645 -9.97 -4.25 -47.03
CA GLU A 645 -11.30 -3.64 -47.20
C GLU A 645 -11.86 -3.11 -45.89
N ALA A 646 -11.66 -3.83 -44.78
CA ALA A 646 -12.09 -3.42 -43.46
C ALA A 646 -11.33 -2.16 -42.98
N LEU A 647 -10.02 -2.09 -43.17
CA LEU A 647 -9.22 -0.91 -42.86
C LEU A 647 -9.77 0.34 -43.57
N LYS A 648 -10.08 0.21 -44.88
CA LYS A 648 -10.65 1.30 -45.66
C LYS A 648 -12.07 1.64 -45.21
N LYS A 649 -12.92 0.63 -45.01
CA LYS A 649 -14.31 0.81 -44.60
C LYS A 649 -14.44 1.57 -43.28
N TYR A 650 -13.57 1.28 -42.31
CA TYR A 650 -13.59 1.88 -40.98
C TYR A 650 -12.68 3.12 -40.88
N GLY A 651 -12.04 3.55 -41.98
CA GLY A 651 -11.21 4.77 -41.98
C GLY A 651 -9.95 4.69 -41.12
N ILE A 652 -9.40 3.49 -40.98
CA ILE A 652 -8.15 3.31 -40.21
C ILE A 652 -6.95 3.73 -41.04
N ASP A 653 -6.21 4.73 -40.59
CA ASP A 653 -4.97 5.18 -41.20
C ASP A 653 -3.83 4.20 -40.89
N ALA A 654 -3.31 3.54 -41.91
CA ALA A 654 -2.18 2.62 -41.77
C ALA A 654 -0.86 3.32 -41.35
N ASN A 655 -0.77 4.65 -41.51
CA ASN A 655 0.40 5.46 -41.15
C ASN A 655 0.23 6.20 -39.82
N LYS A 656 -0.82 5.91 -39.05
CA LYS A 656 -1.00 6.53 -37.72
C LYS A 656 0.20 6.26 -36.82
N PRO A 657 0.54 7.17 -35.91
CA PRO A 657 1.63 6.95 -34.95
C PRO A 657 1.42 5.68 -34.12
N ASN A 658 2.52 5.00 -33.81
CA ASN A 658 2.49 3.88 -32.88
C ASN A 658 2.37 4.42 -31.43
N PRO A 659 1.32 4.05 -30.68
CA PRO A 659 1.11 4.54 -29.30
C PRO A 659 2.29 4.29 -28.36
N LEU A 660 3.02 3.19 -28.57
CA LEU A 660 4.15 2.80 -27.72
C LEU A 660 5.37 3.74 -27.90
N THR A 661 5.53 4.33 -29.06
CA THR A 661 6.75 5.10 -29.41
C THR A 661 6.50 6.57 -29.73
N SER A 662 5.27 7.05 -29.60
CA SER A 662 4.87 8.43 -29.97
C SER A 662 4.62 9.34 -28.76
#